data_1e7da8b0336318809f5d7f9d8a4fe579
#
_entry.id   1e7da8b0336318809f5d7f9d8a4fe579
#
_cell.length_a   1.000
_cell.length_b   1.000
_cell.length_c   1.000
_cell.angle_alpha   90.00
_cell.angle_beta   90.00
_cell.angle_gamma   90.00
#
_symmetry.space_group_name_H-M   'P 1'
#
loop_
_entity.id
_entity.type
_entity.pdbx_description
1 polymer ?
#
loop_
_entity_poly.entity_id
_entity_poly.type
_entity_poly.pdbx_seq_one_letter_code
_entity_poly.pdbx_strand_id
1 'polypeptide(L)'
;MKFTLSWLKDHLETDADAAAVAEKLTAIGLEVESVEDAGARLAAFTVAHVVSAEKHPNADRLKLCMVDTGAGDPVQVVCGAPNAHTGMKAVFAKPGTIIPATGAELKIGTIRGVESRGMLCSGRELLLNDDHDGIIELAADAKAGAPAAEALGLSDPVIDVSITPNRGDCTGVHGIARDLAAAGLGRLKDGAVKPVPGTFKSPISVTLNFADPERSACPLFVGRYIRGVKNGPSPALVQARLRAVGLRPISALVDVTNLLSLDRGRPLHVFDADKLAGNIQARMARDGETLLALDGRPYVLDSSICVIADDKAARGIGGVMGGEDSGCTDETVNVYVEAAYFDPASVAAAGRKLGIVSDARYRFERGVDPEFVVPGAELATRLILEFCGGEASELAIAGKVPQWRHTVSFPLSEVKRLAGVELPKAQIVRTLNNLGFGTDDAGSRSDVMSVAPPSWRHDIAGKADLVEEVVRIHGLDNIPPAAMTRPHDVARPVLTGAQRRVRAVKRALAARGFNECVNFTFIPRAEAKLFGGGDDARELENPIAADLDSMRPSVLPSLLAAASRNQARGFGDLMLFEVGAQFASGVPGGQQTVAAGIRVGQGARSWSKAAHAADAFDAKADMLAVLEAAMGAAMTAPVKPGAPGWYHPGRSGLLALGPKPLAYFGEIHPALLAEFDLKGPVAMFEAMLDSIPEAKAKSKARSPFAPSPYPAVERDFAFVVGADVPAEEVLKAVHGAERDQIERIDLFDVYEGKGVPEGKKSVAVSVRLQPKDKTLTDAEIEAIATKIVAAAIKATGGTLRT
;
A
#
# COMPACT_ATOMS: atom_id res chain seq x y z
N MET A 1 5.12 -16.15 -4.59
CA MET A 1 5.80 -17.45 -4.87
C MET A 1 5.49 -17.86 -6.28
N LYS A 2 6.54 -17.85 -7.14
CA LYS A 2 6.39 -18.18 -8.56
C LYS A 2 6.74 -19.62 -8.85
N PHE A 3 6.01 -20.26 -9.75
CA PHE A 3 6.30 -21.60 -10.26
C PHE A 3 5.61 -21.80 -11.61
N THR A 4 6.11 -22.77 -12.38
CA THR A 4 5.46 -23.13 -13.66
C THR A 4 4.47 -24.29 -13.49
N LEU A 5 3.50 -24.38 -14.40
CA LEU A 5 2.52 -25.44 -14.39
C LEU A 5 3.16 -26.82 -14.53
N SER A 6 4.17 -26.97 -15.37
CA SER A 6 4.88 -28.25 -15.53
C SER A 6 5.64 -28.64 -14.25
N TRP A 7 6.23 -27.64 -13.56
CA TRP A 7 6.90 -27.89 -12.28
C TRP A 7 5.93 -28.36 -11.21
N LEU A 8 4.74 -27.74 -11.12
CA LEU A 8 3.68 -28.22 -10.23
C LEU A 8 3.30 -29.67 -10.56
N LYS A 9 3.19 -30.01 -11.85
CA LYS A 9 2.85 -31.36 -12.31
C LYS A 9 3.92 -32.41 -12.03
N ASP A 10 5.14 -32.03 -11.67
CA ASP A 10 6.12 -32.97 -11.13
C ASP A 10 5.70 -33.55 -9.77
N HIS A 11 4.93 -32.78 -8.99
CA HIS A 11 4.47 -33.14 -7.65
C HIS A 11 2.99 -33.52 -7.60
N LEU A 12 2.20 -33.05 -8.55
CA LEU A 12 0.74 -33.26 -8.59
C LEU A 12 0.33 -33.96 -9.88
N GLU A 13 -0.29 -35.10 -9.78
CA GLU A 13 -0.92 -35.78 -10.91
C GLU A 13 -2.29 -35.12 -11.16
N THR A 14 -2.36 -34.31 -12.21
CA THR A 14 -3.56 -33.54 -12.56
C THR A 14 -3.60 -33.19 -14.05
N ASP A 15 -4.79 -33.17 -14.61
CA ASP A 15 -5.05 -32.67 -15.98
C ASP A 15 -5.42 -31.19 -16.01
N ALA A 16 -5.49 -30.53 -14.82
CA ALA A 16 -5.86 -29.12 -14.74
C ALA A 16 -4.89 -28.23 -15.52
N ASP A 17 -5.43 -27.22 -16.17
CA ASP A 17 -4.68 -26.14 -16.80
C ASP A 17 -4.32 -25.05 -15.77
N ALA A 18 -3.59 -24.04 -16.20
CA ALA A 18 -3.14 -22.95 -15.33
C ALA A 18 -4.31 -22.14 -14.75
N ALA A 19 -5.39 -21.97 -15.49
CA ALA A 19 -6.57 -21.23 -15.05
C ALA A 19 -7.30 -21.99 -13.92
N ALA A 20 -7.54 -23.28 -14.08
CA ALA A 20 -8.17 -24.11 -13.06
C ALA A 20 -7.30 -24.22 -11.79
N VAL A 21 -5.97 -24.29 -11.94
CA VAL A 21 -5.03 -24.25 -10.82
C VAL A 21 -5.13 -22.92 -10.08
N ALA A 22 -5.11 -21.78 -10.80
CA ALA A 22 -5.19 -20.46 -10.20
C ALA A 22 -6.50 -20.21 -9.46
N GLU A 23 -7.62 -20.59 -10.05
CA GLU A 23 -8.94 -20.52 -9.41
C GLU A 23 -8.98 -21.35 -8.12
N LYS A 24 -8.50 -22.59 -8.16
CA LYS A 24 -8.48 -23.47 -7.00
C LYS A 24 -7.57 -22.94 -5.90
N LEU A 25 -6.39 -22.42 -6.22
CA LEU A 25 -5.48 -21.82 -5.23
C LEU A 25 -6.14 -20.67 -4.50
N THR A 26 -6.72 -19.74 -5.24
CA THR A 26 -7.43 -18.59 -4.66
C THR A 26 -8.60 -19.06 -3.79
N ALA A 27 -9.38 -20.03 -4.24
CA ALA A 27 -10.51 -20.58 -3.50
C ALA A 27 -10.14 -21.23 -2.16
N ILE A 28 -8.90 -21.73 -2.02
CA ILE A 28 -8.40 -22.35 -0.78
C ILE A 28 -7.49 -21.42 0.05
N GLY A 29 -7.50 -20.11 -0.26
CA GLY A 29 -6.78 -19.08 0.51
C GLY A 29 -5.32 -18.86 0.11
N LEU A 30 -4.90 -19.35 -1.05
CA LEU A 30 -3.62 -19.06 -1.68
C LEU A 30 -3.86 -18.12 -2.88
N GLU A 31 -3.92 -16.82 -2.63
CA GLU A 31 -4.28 -15.83 -3.63
C GLU A 31 -3.29 -15.80 -4.79
N VAL A 32 -3.81 -15.96 -6.02
CA VAL A 32 -3.01 -15.84 -7.24
C VAL A 32 -2.97 -14.39 -7.68
N GLU A 33 -1.79 -13.79 -7.71
CA GLU A 33 -1.58 -12.42 -8.15
C GLU A 33 -1.58 -12.31 -9.67
N SER A 34 -0.97 -13.29 -10.36
CA SER A 34 -0.92 -13.31 -11.82
C SER A 34 -0.71 -14.71 -12.39
N VAL A 35 -1.16 -14.90 -13.61
CA VAL A 35 -0.81 -16.05 -14.46
C VAL A 35 -0.22 -15.50 -15.74
N GLU A 36 1.06 -15.77 -15.98
CA GLU A 36 1.76 -15.35 -17.18
C GLU A 36 1.89 -16.52 -18.15
N ASP A 37 1.16 -16.48 -19.26
CA ASP A 37 1.24 -17.45 -20.33
C ASP A 37 1.84 -16.79 -21.59
N ALA A 38 3.17 -16.78 -21.64
CA ALA A 38 3.90 -16.30 -22.80
C ALA A 38 3.64 -17.19 -24.03
N GLY A 39 3.35 -18.47 -23.82
CA GLY A 39 3.01 -19.40 -24.89
C GLY A 39 1.73 -19.01 -25.62
N ALA A 40 0.67 -18.68 -24.87
CA ALA A 40 -0.57 -18.20 -25.44
C ALA A 40 -0.38 -16.86 -26.18
N ARG A 41 0.39 -15.92 -25.62
CA ARG A 41 0.72 -14.64 -26.25
C ARG A 41 1.48 -14.80 -27.56
N LEU A 42 2.33 -15.82 -27.66
CA LEU A 42 3.16 -16.10 -28.83
C LEU A 42 2.56 -17.18 -29.77
N ALA A 43 1.31 -17.59 -29.57
CA ALA A 43 0.67 -18.67 -30.35
C ALA A 43 0.63 -18.42 -31.86
N ALA A 44 0.64 -17.16 -32.30
CA ALA A 44 0.65 -16.80 -33.73
C ALA A 44 2.06 -16.79 -34.36
N PHE A 45 3.12 -16.96 -33.57
CA PHE A 45 4.50 -16.92 -33.98
C PHE A 45 5.06 -18.33 -34.15
N THR A 46 5.87 -18.52 -35.22
CA THR A 46 6.47 -19.83 -35.53
C THR A 46 7.98 -19.72 -35.70
N VAL A 47 8.63 -20.84 -35.64
CA VAL A 47 10.04 -20.96 -36.02
C VAL A 47 10.13 -20.89 -37.53
N ALA A 48 11.06 -20.12 -38.06
CA ALA A 48 11.38 -20.10 -39.49
C ALA A 48 12.86 -20.29 -39.73
N HIS A 49 13.22 -20.89 -40.88
CA HIS A 49 14.58 -21.08 -41.31
C HIS A 49 14.91 -20.08 -42.45
N VAL A 50 15.90 -19.26 -42.26
CA VAL A 50 16.40 -18.34 -43.26
C VAL A 50 17.23 -19.12 -44.31
N VAL A 51 16.61 -19.47 -45.41
CA VAL A 51 17.23 -20.24 -46.49
C VAL A 51 18.32 -19.43 -47.19
N SER A 52 18.05 -18.14 -47.46
CA SER A 52 19.05 -17.20 -47.93
C SER A 52 18.83 -15.81 -47.37
N ALA A 53 19.90 -15.07 -47.18
CA ALA A 53 19.90 -13.67 -46.75
C ALA A 53 20.87 -12.87 -47.62
N GLU A 54 20.34 -12.17 -48.60
CA GLU A 54 21.09 -11.38 -49.55
C GLU A 54 20.94 -9.88 -49.28
N LYS A 55 21.83 -9.06 -49.84
CA LYS A 55 21.75 -7.61 -49.72
C LYS A 55 20.52 -7.11 -50.49
N HIS A 56 19.76 -6.21 -49.88
CA HIS A 56 18.58 -5.59 -50.48
C HIS A 56 18.98 -4.78 -51.73
N PRO A 57 18.30 -4.89 -52.92
CA PRO A 57 18.75 -4.22 -54.12
C PRO A 57 18.73 -2.68 -54.05
N ASN A 58 17.87 -2.12 -53.23
CA ASN A 58 17.64 -0.66 -53.13
C ASN A 58 17.94 -0.09 -51.73
N ALA A 59 18.65 -0.80 -50.86
CA ALA A 59 18.93 -0.32 -49.51
C ALA A 59 20.12 -1.02 -48.84
N ASP A 60 21.15 -0.27 -48.47
CA ASP A 60 22.42 -0.83 -47.93
C ASP A 60 22.31 -1.48 -46.58
N ARG A 61 21.33 -1.08 -45.77
CA ARG A 61 21.13 -1.59 -44.39
C ARG A 61 20.09 -2.69 -44.28
N LEU A 62 19.46 -3.08 -45.42
CA LEU A 62 18.42 -4.10 -45.41
C LEU A 62 18.92 -5.38 -46.09
N LYS A 63 18.38 -6.51 -45.69
CA LYS A 63 18.58 -7.82 -46.29
C LYS A 63 17.28 -8.34 -46.82
N LEU A 64 17.36 -9.02 -47.96
CA LEU A 64 16.27 -9.76 -48.56
C LEU A 64 16.46 -11.23 -48.18
N CYS A 65 15.56 -11.74 -47.35
CA CYS A 65 15.60 -13.08 -46.82
C CYS A 65 14.53 -13.95 -47.47
N MET A 66 14.92 -15.11 -47.93
CA MET A 66 14.00 -16.20 -48.27
C MET A 66 13.86 -17.08 -47.06
N VAL A 67 12.65 -17.23 -46.55
CA VAL A 67 12.35 -17.81 -45.25
C VAL A 67 11.44 -19.02 -45.40
N ASP A 68 11.92 -20.20 -45.05
CA ASP A 68 11.11 -21.40 -44.95
C ASP A 68 10.35 -21.38 -43.63
N THR A 69 9.04 -21.36 -43.69
CA THR A 69 8.12 -21.30 -42.52
C THR A 69 7.59 -22.67 -42.11
N GLY A 70 8.11 -23.75 -42.71
CA GLY A 70 7.66 -25.12 -42.48
C GLY A 70 6.35 -25.49 -43.18
N ALA A 71 5.81 -24.59 -43.99
CA ALA A 71 4.56 -24.80 -44.73
C ALA A 71 4.62 -24.06 -46.09
N GLY A 72 4.56 -24.81 -47.21
CA GLY A 72 4.58 -24.27 -48.55
C GLY A 72 5.97 -23.82 -49.02
N ASP A 73 5.97 -22.95 -50.03
CA ASP A 73 7.20 -22.39 -50.59
C ASP A 73 7.80 -21.32 -49.67
N PRO A 74 9.13 -21.13 -49.69
CA PRO A 74 9.77 -20.09 -48.90
C PRO A 74 9.23 -18.69 -49.19
N VAL A 75 8.95 -17.90 -48.15
CA VAL A 75 8.40 -16.56 -48.25
C VAL A 75 9.50 -15.50 -48.24
N GLN A 76 9.27 -14.44 -49.00
CA GLN A 76 10.19 -13.30 -49.08
C GLN A 76 9.96 -12.35 -47.89
N VAL A 77 11.02 -12.02 -47.18
CA VAL A 77 10.98 -11.10 -46.03
C VAL A 77 12.10 -10.08 -46.14
N VAL A 78 11.77 -8.81 -46.03
CA VAL A 78 12.77 -7.75 -45.91
C VAL A 78 13.11 -7.53 -44.43
N CYS A 79 14.36 -7.76 -44.08
CA CYS A 79 14.84 -7.67 -42.70
C CYS A 79 15.91 -6.57 -42.53
N GLY A 80 15.72 -5.74 -41.50
CA GLY A 80 16.66 -4.67 -41.13
C GLY A 80 17.67 -5.07 -40.06
N ALA A 81 17.58 -6.27 -39.50
CA ALA A 81 18.44 -6.72 -38.44
C ALA A 81 19.86 -7.05 -38.94
N PRO A 82 20.92 -6.57 -38.29
CA PRO A 82 22.29 -6.80 -38.73
C PRO A 82 22.70 -8.28 -38.61
N ASN A 83 22.13 -9.03 -37.69
CA ASN A 83 22.44 -10.42 -37.42
C ASN A 83 21.71 -11.41 -38.36
N ALA A 84 20.80 -10.97 -39.22
CA ALA A 84 20.12 -11.86 -40.15
C ALA A 84 21.13 -12.50 -41.14
N HIS A 85 21.21 -13.83 -41.19
CA HIS A 85 22.12 -14.56 -42.08
C HIS A 85 21.50 -15.85 -42.61
N THR A 86 22.08 -16.36 -43.68
CA THR A 86 21.68 -17.64 -44.25
C THR A 86 21.96 -18.80 -43.29
N GLY A 87 20.98 -19.69 -43.14
CA GLY A 87 21.05 -20.84 -42.27
C GLY A 87 20.50 -20.64 -40.84
N MET A 88 20.24 -19.38 -40.43
CA MET A 88 19.73 -19.14 -39.06
C MET A 88 18.28 -19.62 -38.91
N LYS A 89 17.95 -20.01 -37.68
CA LYS A 89 16.57 -20.19 -37.23
C LYS A 89 16.13 -18.96 -36.48
N ALA A 90 14.96 -18.44 -36.77
CA ALA A 90 14.44 -17.21 -36.18
C ALA A 90 12.96 -17.32 -35.88
N VAL A 91 12.46 -16.39 -35.06
CA VAL A 91 11.02 -16.27 -34.80
C VAL A 91 10.37 -15.48 -35.91
N PHE A 92 9.32 -16.02 -36.48
CA PHE A 92 8.61 -15.49 -37.64
C PHE A 92 7.18 -15.12 -37.31
N ALA A 93 6.76 -13.91 -37.72
CA ALA A 93 5.39 -13.44 -37.74
C ALA A 93 4.85 -13.43 -39.15
N LYS A 94 3.76 -14.14 -39.42
CA LYS A 94 3.06 -14.12 -40.70
C LYS A 94 2.16 -12.88 -40.80
N PRO A 95 1.77 -12.44 -42.03
CA PRO A 95 0.75 -11.40 -42.19
C PRO A 95 -0.54 -11.75 -41.45
N GLY A 96 -1.18 -10.75 -40.82
CA GLY A 96 -2.32 -10.92 -39.93
C GLY A 96 -1.94 -11.12 -38.44
N THR A 97 -0.67 -11.29 -38.12
CA THR A 97 -0.22 -11.39 -36.72
C THR A 97 -0.17 -10.03 -36.07
N ILE A 98 -0.71 -9.92 -34.83
CA ILE A 98 -0.58 -8.71 -34.00
C ILE A 98 0.77 -8.77 -33.31
N ILE A 99 1.59 -7.72 -33.46
CA ILE A 99 2.90 -7.61 -32.81
C ILE A 99 2.70 -7.09 -31.38
N PRO A 100 3.10 -7.85 -30.35
CA PRO A 100 2.82 -7.51 -28.96
C PRO A 100 3.28 -6.11 -28.53
N ALA A 101 4.48 -5.68 -28.92
CA ALA A 101 5.05 -4.40 -28.52
C ALA A 101 4.31 -3.18 -29.09
N THR A 102 3.67 -3.31 -30.23
CA THR A 102 3.05 -2.18 -30.94
C THR A 102 1.52 -2.26 -30.98
N GLY A 103 0.95 -3.46 -30.73
CA GLY A 103 -0.47 -3.74 -30.95
C GLY A 103 -0.89 -3.70 -32.41
N ALA A 104 0.04 -3.51 -33.35
CA ALA A 104 -0.26 -3.39 -34.78
C ALA A 104 -0.35 -4.75 -35.46
N GLU A 105 -1.31 -4.88 -36.34
CA GLU A 105 -1.43 -6.04 -37.25
C GLU A 105 -0.40 -5.96 -38.38
N LEU A 106 0.41 -7.01 -38.51
CA LEU A 106 1.40 -7.13 -39.59
C LEU A 106 0.71 -7.33 -40.93
N LYS A 107 0.98 -6.45 -41.89
CA LYS A 107 0.45 -6.53 -43.24
C LYS A 107 1.55 -6.84 -44.25
N ILE A 108 1.19 -7.42 -45.40
CA ILE A 108 2.10 -7.50 -46.53
C ILE A 108 2.44 -6.07 -46.93
N GLY A 109 3.73 -5.76 -46.98
CA GLY A 109 4.20 -4.41 -47.26
C GLY A 109 5.28 -4.39 -48.35
N THR A 110 5.41 -3.24 -49.01
CA THR A 110 6.50 -3.01 -49.95
C THR A 110 7.54 -2.10 -49.33
N ILE A 111 8.74 -2.64 -49.05
CA ILE A 111 9.84 -1.91 -48.39
C ILE A 111 10.90 -1.59 -49.46
N ARG A 112 11.09 -0.30 -49.76
CA ARG A 112 12.02 0.14 -50.83
C ARG A 112 11.87 -0.56 -52.16
N GLY A 113 10.62 -0.83 -52.58
CA GLY A 113 10.29 -1.48 -53.85
C GLY A 113 10.32 -3.01 -53.84
N VAL A 114 10.56 -3.63 -52.72
CA VAL A 114 10.55 -5.09 -52.55
C VAL A 114 9.45 -5.51 -51.60
N GLU A 115 8.67 -6.50 -51.98
CA GLU A 115 7.56 -7.01 -51.17
C GLU A 115 8.08 -7.82 -49.98
N SER A 116 7.54 -7.58 -48.80
CA SER A 116 7.80 -8.36 -47.58
C SER A 116 6.51 -9.03 -47.11
N ARG A 117 6.54 -10.37 -46.97
CA ARG A 117 5.40 -11.23 -46.63
C ARG A 117 5.51 -11.79 -45.23
N GLY A 118 6.04 -11.00 -44.29
CA GLY A 118 6.21 -11.38 -42.90
C GLY A 118 7.31 -10.58 -42.25
N MET A 119 7.60 -10.93 -40.98
CA MET A 119 8.60 -10.28 -40.16
C MET A 119 9.38 -11.33 -39.36
N LEU A 120 10.71 -11.18 -39.31
CA LEU A 120 11.57 -11.85 -38.34
C LEU A 120 11.65 -10.97 -37.11
N CYS A 121 11.41 -11.54 -35.91
CA CYS A 121 11.12 -10.77 -34.72
C CYS A 121 12.31 -10.65 -33.78
N SER A 122 12.47 -9.49 -33.15
CA SER A 122 13.38 -9.23 -32.04
C SER A 122 12.74 -9.55 -30.68
N GLY A 123 13.53 -9.58 -29.61
CA GLY A 123 13.03 -9.80 -28.24
C GLY A 123 12.07 -8.70 -27.78
N ARG A 124 12.35 -7.45 -28.19
CA ARG A 124 11.50 -6.30 -27.87
C ARG A 124 10.13 -6.36 -28.53
N GLU A 125 10.06 -6.75 -29.79
CA GLU A 125 8.79 -6.87 -30.54
C GLU A 125 7.84 -7.90 -29.91
N LEU A 126 8.42 -8.94 -29.30
CA LEU A 126 7.69 -10.00 -28.61
C LEU A 126 7.44 -9.69 -27.11
N LEU A 127 7.91 -8.55 -26.60
CA LEU A 127 7.90 -8.19 -25.18
C LEU A 127 8.60 -9.24 -24.29
N LEU A 128 9.73 -9.78 -24.75
CA LEU A 128 10.54 -10.72 -23.99
C LEU A 128 11.69 -10.04 -23.26
N ASN A 129 12.23 -8.98 -23.85
CA ASN A 129 13.28 -8.13 -23.32
C ASN A 129 13.34 -6.81 -24.09
N ASP A 130 14.27 -5.91 -23.74
CA ASP A 130 14.46 -4.62 -24.43
C ASP A 130 15.37 -4.70 -25.68
N ASP A 131 15.87 -5.89 -26.02
CA ASP A 131 16.79 -6.08 -27.15
C ASP A 131 16.06 -5.93 -28.48
N HIS A 132 16.52 -4.98 -29.29
CA HIS A 132 16.03 -4.69 -30.65
C HIS A 132 17.15 -4.51 -31.66
N ASP A 133 18.40 -4.73 -31.27
CA ASP A 133 19.55 -4.57 -32.16
C ASP A 133 19.66 -5.71 -33.18
N GLY A 134 18.97 -6.84 -32.91
CA GLY A 134 18.88 -7.99 -33.77
C GLY A 134 17.58 -8.76 -33.66
N ILE A 135 17.36 -9.70 -34.58
CA ILE A 135 16.29 -10.69 -34.47
C ILE A 135 16.72 -11.86 -33.55
N ILE A 136 15.74 -12.53 -32.94
CA ILE A 136 16.00 -13.71 -32.11
C ILE A 136 16.54 -14.84 -32.96
N GLU A 137 17.75 -15.31 -32.65
CA GLU A 137 18.34 -16.52 -33.20
C GLU A 137 17.99 -17.72 -32.30
N LEU A 138 17.34 -18.72 -32.89
CA LEU A 138 16.95 -19.94 -32.20
C LEU A 138 18.01 -21.04 -32.40
N ALA A 139 17.93 -22.09 -31.59
CA ALA A 139 18.81 -23.24 -31.70
C ALA A 139 18.74 -23.86 -33.11
N ALA A 140 19.89 -24.32 -33.60
CA ALA A 140 20.02 -24.81 -35.00
C ALA A 140 19.11 -26.03 -35.30
N ASP A 141 18.76 -26.81 -34.27
CA ASP A 141 17.88 -27.97 -34.36
C ASP A 141 16.39 -27.62 -34.26
N ALA A 142 16.04 -26.34 -34.06
CA ALA A 142 14.65 -25.89 -34.05
C ALA A 142 13.96 -26.18 -35.38
N LYS A 143 12.80 -26.81 -35.35
CA LYS A 143 12.06 -27.22 -36.55
C LYS A 143 11.26 -26.03 -37.10
N ALA A 144 11.47 -25.73 -38.38
CA ALA A 144 10.64 -24.74 -39.08
C ALA A 144 9.15 -25.13 -39.02
N GLY A 145 8.29 -24.13 -38.75
CA GLY A 145 6.85 -24.31 -38.55
C GLY A 145 6.45 -24.69 -37.12
N ALA A 146 7.38 -25.05 -36.24
CA ALA A 146 7.06 -25.30 -34.84
C ALA A 146 6.63 -24.00 -34.13
N PRO A 147 5.83 -24.08 -33.05
CA PRO A 147 5.49 -22.90 -32.25
C PRO A 147 6.74 -22.21 -31.70
N ALA A 148 6.84 -20.89 -31.88
CA ALA A 148 8.00 -20.13 -31.41
C ALA A 148 8.14 -20.20 -29.87
N ALA A 149 7.02 -20.27 -29.16
CA ALA A 149 7.01 -20.39 -27.70
C ALA A 149 7.72 -21.65 -27.21
N GLU A 150 7.55 -22.81 -27.89
CA GLU A 150 8.24 -24.03 -27.57
C GLU A 150 9.74 -23.93 -27.79
N ALA A 151 10.13 -23.38 -28.94
CA ALA A 151 11.54 -23.19 -29.29
C ALA A 151 12.26 -22.21 -28.36
N LEU A 152 11.53 -21.28 -27.77
CA LEU A 152 11.99 -20.31 -26.78
C LEU A 152 11.93 -20.84 -25.34
N GLY A 153 11.31 -21.99 -25.11
CA GLY A 153 11.09 -22.53 -23.76
C GLY A 153 10.08 -21.73 -22.94
N LEU A 154 9.13 -21.07 -23.60
CA LEU A 154 8.13 -20.18 -22.99
C LEU A 154 6.70 -20.75 -23.02
N SER A 155 6.55 -22.03 -23.32
CA SER A 155 5.23 -22.69 -23.41
C SER A 155 4.65 -23.10 -22.07
N ASP A 156 5.39 -22.90 -20.97
CA ASP A 156 5.00 -23.32 -19.63
C ASP A 156 4.46 -22.11 -18.83
N PRO A 157 3.16 -22.04 -18.55
CA PRO A 157 2.59 -20.93 -17.82
C PRO A 157 3.18 -20.77 -16.42
N VAL A 158 3.47 -19.53 -16.04
CA VAL A 158 4.00 -19.15 -14.72
C VAL A 158 2.85 -18.62 -13.87
N ILE A 159 2.69 -19.20 -12.68
CA ILE A 159 1.69 -18.81 -11.69
C ILE A 159 2.41 -18.11 -10.54
N ASP A 160 1.97 -16.90 -10.18
CA ASP A 160 2.49 -16.16 -9.03
C ASP A 160 1.44 -16.14 -7.91
N VAL A 161 1.83 -16.65 -6.74
CA VAL A 161 0.96 -16.82 -5.58
C VAL A 161 1.47 -15.97 -4.42
N SER A 162 0.59 -15.19 -3.82
CA SER A 162 0.84 -14.48 -2.57
C SER A 162 0.74 -15.44 -1.40
N ILE A 163 1.85 -15.60 -0.67
CA ILE A 163 1.90 -16.51 0.48
C ILE A 163 1.82 -15.71 1.76
N THR A 164 0.80 -15.97 2.56
CA THR A 164 0.62 -15.36 3.88
C THR A 164 1.73 -15.81 4.86
N PRO A 165 2.07 -15.01 5.87
CA PRO A 165 3.17 -15.33 6.79
C PRO A 165 3.01 -16.66 7.55
N ASN A 166 1.79 -17.11 7.79
CA ASN A 166 1.50 -18.38 8.45
C ASN A 166 1.71 -19.61 7.55
N ARG A 167 1.71 -19.44 6.22
CA ARG A 167 1.80 -20.56 5.27
C ARG A 167 3.24 -20.80 4.77
N GLY A 168 4.18 -20.95 5.70
CA GLY A 168 5.58 -21.32 5.40
C GLY A 168 5.71 -22.60 4.59
N ASP A 169 4.82 -23.55 4.78
CA ASP A 169 4.72 -24.81 4.04
C ASP A 169 4.47 -24.64 2.53
N CYS A 170 3.81 -23.55 2.12
CA CYS A 170 3.52 -23.21 0.72
C CYS A 170 4.59 -22.33 0.06
N THR A 171 5.72 -22.09 0.71
CA THR A 171 6.87 -21.38 0.11
C THR A 171 7.69 -22.24 -0.86
N GLY A 172 7.23 -23.46 -1.14
CA GLY A 172 7.76 -24.37 -2.14
C GLY A 172 6.66 -25.04 -2.95
N VAL A 173 6.99 -25.42 -4.21
CA VAL A 173 6.02 -26.02 -5.15
C VAL A 173 5.38 -27.30 -4.61
N HIS A 174 6.14 -28.13 -3.91
CA HIS A 174 5.63 -29.34 -3.28
C HIS A 174 4.57 -29.06 -2.20
N GLY A 175 4.70 -27.99 -1.42
CA GLY A 175 3.69 -27.58 -0.44
C GLY A 175 2.40 -27.11 -1.09
N ILE A 176 2.50 -26.35 -2.18
CA ILE A 176 1.36 -25.95 -3.00
C ILE A 176 0.66 -27.18 -3.59
N ALA A 177 1.42 -28.15 -4.09
CA ALA A 177 0.86 -29.41 -4.61
C ALA A 177 0.09 -30.21 -3.55
N ARG A 178 0.56 -30.22 -2.29
CA ARG A 178 -0.16 -30.85 -1.16
C ARG A 178 -1.52 -30.21 -0.94
N ASP A 179 -1.59 -28.89 -0.92
CA ASP A 179 -2.83 -28.16 -0.72
C ASP A 179 -3.83 -28.41 -1.86
N LEU A 180 -3.37 -28.36 -3.10
CA LEU A 180 -4.20 -28.65 -4.27
C LEU A 180 -4.71 -30.11 -4.26
N ALA A 181 -3.88 -31.06 -3.86
CA ALA A 181 -4.29 -32.45 -3.71
C ALA A 181 -5.34 -32.61 -2.61
N ALA A 182 -5.15 -31.98 -1.45
CA ALA A 182 -6.13 -31.98 -0.36
C ALA A 182 -7.46 -31.35 -0.78
N ALA A 183 -7.41 -30.35 -1.66
CA ALA A 183 -8.58 -29.69 -2.25
C ALA A 183 -9.20 -30.45 -3.44
N GLY A 184 -8.67 -31.62 -3.77
CA GLY A 184 -9.24 -32.52 -4.79
C GLY A 184 -8.91 -32.16 -6.24
N LEU A 185 -7.91 -31.31 -6.50
CA LEU A 185 -7.50 -30.94 -7.87
C LEU A 185 -6.56 -31.97 -8.53
N GLY A 186 -6.19 -33.00 -7.82
CA GLY A 186 -5.31 -34.06 -8.31
C GLY A 186 -4.83 -34.96 -7.17
N ARG A 187 -3.85 -35.79 -7.46
CA ARG A 187 -3.22 -36.69 -6.51
C ARG A 187 -1.75 -36.31 -6.29
N LEU A 188 -1.37 -36.08 -5.03
CA LEU A 188 0.02 -35.84 -4.69
C LEU A 188 0.88 -37.05 -5.06
N LYS A 189 1.96 -36.82 -5.78
CA LYS A 189 2.94 -37.85 -6.12
C LYS A 189 3.84 -38.15 -4.93
N ASP A 190 4.39 -39.38 -4.88
CA ASP A 190 5.34 -39.75 -3.83
C ASP A 190 6.59 -38.84 -3.87
N GLY A 191 6.78 -38.12 -2.82
CA GLY A 191 7.92 -37.19 -2.64
C GLY A 191 9.03 -37.74 -1.76
N ALA A 192 9.01 -39.02 -1.43
CA ALA A 192 10.00 -39.63 -0.55
C ALA A 192 11.42 -39.49 -1.10
N VAL A 193 12.31 -39.01 -0.27
CA VAL A 193 13.73 -38.84 -0.61
C VAL A 193 14.49 -40.08 -0.19
N LYS A 194 15.16 -40.73 -1.15
CA LYS A 194 15.99 -41.89 -0.86
C LYS A 194 17.35 -41.43 -0.33
N PRO A 195 17.89 -42.01 0.73
CA PRO A 195 19.22 -41.74 1.24
C PRO A 195 20.30 -42.02 0.18
N VAL A 196 21.34 -41.21 0.17
CA VAL A 196 22.54 -41.40 -0.65
C VAL A 196 23.64 -42.00 0.25
N PRO A 197 24.13 -43.20 0.02
CA PRO A 197 25.19 -43.80 0.84
C PRO A 197 26.45 -42.93 0.81
N GLY A 198 27.02 -42.66 1.98
CA GLY A 198 28.34 -42.05 2.08
C GLY A 198 29.42 -43.12 1.87
N THR A 199 30.46 -42.81 1.11
CA THR A 199 31.55 -43.72 0.79
C THR A 199 32.78 -43.52 1.66
N PHE A 200 32.83 -42.39 2.37
CA PHE A 200 33.92 -42.04 3.29
C PHE A 200 33.38 -41.11 4.41
N LYS A 201 34.18 -40.95 5.48
CA LYS A 201 33.87 -40.01 6.56
C LYS A 201 34.14 -38.58 6.12
N SER A 202 33.24 -37.67 6.45
CA SER A 202 33.48 -36.25 6.18
C SER A 202 34.75 -35.75 6.84
N PRO A 203 35.63 -35.07 6.08
CA PRO A 203 36.84 -34.45 6.67
C PRO A 203 36.50 -33.18 7.48
N ILE A 204 35.31 -32.62 7.29
CA ILE A 204 34.80 -31.44 7.99
C ILE A 204 33.73 -31.86 8.99
N SER A 205 33.98 -31.64 10.26
CA SER A 205 32.98 -31.83 11.32
C SER A 205 32.14 -30.57 11.58
N VAL A 206 31.01 -30.75 12.22
CA VAL A 206 30.10 -29.64 12.61
C VAL A 206 29.94 -29.64 14.11
N THR A 207 29.90 -28.45 14.70
CA THR A 207 29.59 -28.23 16.11
C THR A 207 28.55 -27.13 16.28
N LEU A 208 27.70 -27.27 17.30
CA LEU A 208 26.76 -26.23 17.74
C LEU A 208 27.33 -25.58 18.99
N ASN A 209 27.86 -24.38 18.84
CA ASN A 209 28.51 -23.65 19.93
C ASN A 209 27.54 -22.64 20.55
N PHE A 210 26.54 -23.18 21.29
CA PHE A 210 25.55 -22.43 22.02
C PHE A 210 25.47 -22.92 23.47
N ALA A 211 25.08 -22.06 24.40
CA ALA A 211 24.90 -22.44 25.81
C ALA A 211 23.82 -23.53 25.99
N ASP A 212 22.74 -23.44 25.22
CA ASP A 212 21.69 -24.48 25.11
C ASP A 212 21.44 -24.76 23.63
N PRO A 213 22.08 -25.79 23.07
CA PRO A 213 21.92 -26.08 21.64
C PRO A 213 20.48 -26.40 21.22
N GLU A 214 19.65 -26.97 22.07
CA GLU A 214 18.28 -27.38 21.73
C GLU A 214 17.32 -26.18 21.58
N ARG A 215 17.62 -25.10 22.28
CA ARG A 215 16.85 -23.84 22.25
C ARG A 215 17.65 -22.71 21.62
N SER A 216 18.61 -23.04 20.78
CA SER A 216 19.48 -22.09 20.14
C SER A 216 18.90 -21.57 18.83
N ALA A 217 19.57 -20.57 18.27
CA ALA A 217 19.24 -20.05 16.95
C ALA A 217 19.45 -21.09 15.81
N CYS A 218 20.23 -22.17 16.07
CA CYS A 218 20.42 -23.29 15.13
C CYS A 218 20.46 -24.62 15.90
N PRO A 219 19.31 -25.25 16.21
CA PRO A 219 19.26 -26.51 16.98
C PRO A 219 19.66 -27.76 16.21
N LEU A 220 19.68 -27.69 14.87
CA LEU A 220 20.08 -28.80 14.00
C LEU A 220 20.85 -28.29 12.80
N PHE A 221 22.02 -28.87 12.57
CA PHE A 221 22.85 -28.65 11.41
C PHE A 221 23.25 -29.99 10.80
N VAL A 222 23.05 -30.14 9.49
CA VAL A 222 23.46 -31.31 8.70
C VAL A 222 24.38 -30.83 7.61
N GLY A 223 25.61 -31.35 7.63
CA GLY A 223 26.62 -31.07 6.61
C GLY A 223 26.96 -32.29 5.79
N ARG A 224 27.36 -32.10 4.55
CA ARG A 224 27.87 -33.16 3.70
C ARG A 224 29.02 -32.69 2.83
N TYR A 225 30.12 -33.38 2.90
CA TYR A 225 31.27 -33.14 2.04
C TYR A 225 31.15 -33.97 0.75
N ILE A 226 31.35 -33.35 -0.40
CA ILE A 226 31.37 -34.04 -1.70
C ILE A 226 32.63 -33.62 -2.41
N ARG A 227 33.45 -34.62 -2.79
CA ARG A 227 34.73 -34.39 -3.46
C ARG A 227 34.67 -34.74 -4.96
N GLY A 228 35.51 -34.08 -5.74
CA GLY A 228 35.70 -34.39 -7.16
C GLY A 228 34.52 -33.98 -8.03
N VAL A 229 33.79 -32.95 -7.63
CA VAL A 229 32.72 -32.38 -8.47
C VAL A 229 33.30 -31.61 -9.64
N LYS A 230 32.56 -31.54 -10.73
CA LYS A 230 32.81 -30.64 -11.86
C LYS A 230 31.66 -29.67 -11.97
N ASN A 231 31.92 -28.47 -11.51
CA ASN A 231 30.93 -27.40 -11.61
C ASN A 231 30.79 -26.92 -13.06
N GLY A 232 29.64 -26.34 -13.40
CA GLY A 232 29.36 -25.82 -14.72
C GLY A 232 27.90 -25.45 -14.84
N PRO A 233 27.36 -25.25 -16.04
CA PRO A 233 25.94 -24.95 -16.21
C PRO A 233 25.05 -26.09 -15.72
N SER A 234 23.96 -25.75 -15.04
CA SER A 234 22.93 -26.68 -14.65
C SER A 234 22.15 -27.23 -15.88
N PRO A 235 21.45 -28.36 -15.78
CA PRO A 235 20.62 -28.89 -16.86
C PRO A 235 19.62 -27.84 -17.39
N ALA A 236 19.34 -27.89 -18.71
CA ALA A 236 18.50 -26.92 -19.39
C ALA A 236 17.12 -26.74 -18.74
N LEU A 237 16.51 -27.82 -18.26
CA LEU A 237 15.22 -27.78 -17.54
C LEU A 237 15.32 -26.97 -16.24
N VAL A 238 16.40 -27.15 -15.45
CA VAL A 238 16.61 -26.38 -14.22
C VAL A 238 16.79 -24.90 -14.51
N GLN A 239 17.61 -24.58 -15.52
CA GLN A 239 17.80 -23.21 -15.97
C GLN A 239 16.49 -22.58 -16.44
N ALA A 240 15.66 -23.29 -17.21
CA ALA A 240 14.37 -22.80 -17.69
C ALA A 240 13.43 -22.49 -16.52
N ARG A 241 13.35 -23.36 -15.52
CA ARG A 241 12.53 -23.15 -14.30
C ARG A 241 13.00 -21.94 -13.51
N LEU A 242 14.31 -21.82 -13.28
CA LEU A 242 14.84 -20.66 -12.55
C LEU A 242 14.56 -19.36 -13.28
N ARG A 243 14.76 -19.31 -14.61
CA ARG A 243 14.44 -18.12 -15.43
C ARG A 243 12.94 -17.79 -15.38
N ALA A 244 12.07 -18.81 -15.46
CA ALA A 244 10.64 -18.61 -15.43
C ALA A 244 10.15 -17.93 -14.13
N VAL A 245 10.83 -18.19 -13.02
CA VAL A 245 10.51 -17.54 -11.71
C VAL A 245 11.31 -16.27 -11.44
N GLY A 246 12.08 -15.79 -12.42
CA GLY A 246 12.85 -14.54 -12.34
C GLY A 246 14.25 -14.68 -11.76
N LEU A 247 14.75 -15.90 -11.58
CA LEU A 247 16.12 -16.14 -11.11
C LEU A 247 17.06 -16.33 -12.29
N ARG A 248 18.27 -15.78 -12.17
CA ARG A 248 19.35 -16.01 -13.13
C ARG A 248 20.08 -17.31 -12.76
N PRO A 249 20.17 -18.31 -13.65
CA PRO A 249 21.04 -19.46 -13.47
C PRO A 249 22.50 -19.00 -13.33
N ILE A 250 23.23 -19.59 -12.39
CA ILE A 250 24.62 -19.23 -12.08
C ILE A 250 25.54 -20.40 -12.42
N SER A 251 25.43 -21.48 -11.66
CA SER A 251 26.15 -22.73 -11.87
C SER A 251 25.36 -23.89 -11.27
N ALA A 252 25.67 -25.12 -11.65
CA ALA A 252 24.90 -26.28 -11.18
C ALA A 252 24.86 -26.39 -9.64
N LEU A 253 25.95 -26.08 -8.95
CA LEU A 253 26.00 -26.10 -7.48
C LEU A 253 25.06 -25.08 -6.84
N VAL A 254 25.06 -23.84 -7.34
CA VAL A 254 24.20 -22.77 -6.84
C VAL A 254 22.75 -22.99 -7.27
N ASP A 255 22.54 -23.44 -8.51
CA ASP A 255 21.21 -23.67 -9.06
C ASP A 255 20.47 -24.81 -8.33
N VAL A 256 21.16 -25.82 -7.84
CA VAL A 256 20.59 -26.89 -6.98
C VAL A 256 20.05 -26.28 -5.68
N THR A 257 20.76 -25.37 -5.03
CA THR A 257 20.27 -24.74 -3.79
C THR A 257 19.04 -23.87 -4.02
N ASN A 258 19.05 -23.10 -5.10
CA ASN A 258 17.91 -22.28 -5.54
C ASN A 258 16.69 -23.16 -5.92
N LEU A 259 16.94 -24.21 -6.70
CA LEU A 259 15.89 -25.18 -7.10
C LEU A 259 15.21 -25.77 -5.86
N LEU A 260 15.97 -26.25 -4.88
CA LEU A 260 15.42 -26.88 -3.68
C LEU A 260 14.71 -25.89 -2.74
N SER A 261 15.20 -24.67 -2.69
CA SER A 261 14.51 -23.60 -1.97
C SER A 261 13.11 -23.36 -2.52
N LEU A 262 12.98 -23.35 -3.85
CA LEU A 262 11.71 -23.14 -4.54
C LEU A 262 10.86 -24.41 -4.62
N ASP A 263 11.49 -25.56 -4.81
CA ASP A 263 10.77 -26.84 -4.96
C ASP A 263 10.18 -27.33 -3.64
N ARG A 264 10.99 -27.30 -2.57
CA ARG A 264 10.69 -27.89 -1.27
C ARG A 264 10.48 -26.90 -0.14
N GLY A 265 10.62 -25.60 -0.41
CA GLY A 265 10.61 -24.58 0.65
C GLY A 265 11.80 -24.74 1.62
N ARG A 266 12.88 -25.38 1.18
CA ARG A 266 14.06 -25.71 1.99
C ARG A 266 15.29 -24.97 1.46
N PRO A 267 15.65 -23.82 2.01
CA PRO A 267 16.92 -23.19 1.67
C PRO A 267 18.09 -24.02 2.17
N LEU A 268 19.13 -24.07 1.35
CA LEU A 268 20.38 -24.77 1.54
C LEU A 268 21.52 -23.82 1.17
N HIS A 269 22.72 -24.11 1.65
CA HIS A 269 23.91 -23.43 1.20
C HIS A 269 24.98 -24.42 0.76
N VAL A 270 25.81 -24.04 -0.19
CA VAL A 270 26.96 -24.82 -0.64
C VAL A 270 28.24 -23.97 -0.58
N PHE A 271 29.19 -24.46 0.19
CA PHE A 271 30.51 -23.85 0.34
C PHE A 271 31.52 -24.54 -0.59
N ASP A 272 32.44 -23.78 -1.10
CA ASP A 272 33.69 -24.31 -1.61
C ASP A 272 34.53 -24.84 -0.41
N ALA A 273 34.61 -26.15 -0.29
CA ALA A 273 35.21 -26.78 0.88
C ALA A 273 36.74 -26.50 1.01
N ASP A 274 37.40 -26.21 -0.11
CA ASP A 274 38.82 -25.89 -0.12
C ASP A 274 39.12 -24.47 0.38
N LYS A 275 38.07 -23.61 0.45
CA LYS A 275 38.16 -22.27 1.04
C LYS A 275 37.82 -22.25 2.53
N LEU A 276 37.33 -23.34 3.10
CA LEU A 276 37.02 -23.45 4.52
C LEU A 276 38.26 -23.75 5.35
N ALA A 277 38.43 -23.08 6.47
CA ALA A 277 39.54 -23.28 7.38
C ALA A 277 39.13 -24.20 8.55
N GLY A 278 39.36 -25.51 8.39
CA GLY A 278 39.08 -26.50 9.44
C GLY A 278 37.59 -26.91 9.50
N ASN A 279 36.99 -26.87 10.69
CA ASN A 279 35.62 -27.35 10.92
C ASN A 279 34.57 -26.25 10.88
N ILE A 280 33.32 -26.64 10.69
CA ILE A 280 32.18 -25.72 10.72
C ILE A 280 31.60 -25.67 12.12
N GLN A 281 31.21 -24.48 12.52
CA GLN A 281 30.44 -24.25 13.75
C GLN A 281 29.28 -23.28 13.52
N ALA A 282 28.10 -23.62 14.05
CA ALA A 282 27.02 -22.66 14.22
C ALA A 282 27.17 -22.02 15.60
N ARG A 283 27.20 -20.69 15.68
CA ARG A 283 27.36 -19.90 16.89
C ARG A 283 26.74 -18.53 16.79
N MET A 284 26.66 -17.81 17.89
CA MET A 284 26.41 -16.37 17.83
C MET A 284 27.66 -15.64 17.34
N ALA A 285 27.45 -14.56 16.58
CA ALA A 285 28.57 -13.71 16.14
C ALA A 285 29.23 -13.02 17.35
N ARG A 286 30.44 -12.54 17.15
CA ARG A 286 31.14 -11.67 18.11
C ARG A 286 30.80 -10.22 17.81
N ASP A 287 30.75 -9.39 18.84
CA ASP A 287 30.52 -7.97 18.65
C ASP A 287 31.62 -7.34 17.78
N GLY A 288 31.22 -6.69 16.69
CA GLY A 288 32.14 -6.10 15.72
C GLY A 288 32.70 -7.08 14.68
N GLU A 289 32.30 -8.36 14.70
CA GLU A 289 32.67 -9.32 13.65
C GLU A 289 32.13 -8.88 12.29
N THR A 290 32.91 -8.97 11.23
CA THR A 290 32.54 -8.53 9.89
C THR A 290 32.40 -9.69 8.93
N LEU A 291 31.43 -9.58 8.00
CA LEU A 291 31.20 -10.53 6.92
C LEU A 291 30.94 -9.77 5.62
N LEU A 292 31.69 -10.09 4.58
CA LEU A 292 31.36 -9.72 3.21
C LEU A 292 30.35 -10.74 2.68
N ALA A 293 29.11 -10.32 2.47
CA ALA A 293 28.03 -11.22 2.07
C ALA A 293 27.92 -11.34 0.54
N LEU A 294 27.14 -12.33 0.06
CA LEU A 294 26.94 -12.64 -1.36
C LEU A 294 26.30 -11.48 -2.18
N ASP A 295 25.76 -10.45 -1.53
CA ASP A 295 25.30 -9.24 -2.19
C ASP A 295 26.41 -8.20 -2.40
N GLY A 296 27.67 -8.54 -2.09
CA GLY A 296 28.85 -7.68 -2.20
C GLY A 296 28.94 -6.60 -1.13
N ARG A 297 28.15 -6.65 -0.06
CA ARG A 297 28.15 -5.68 1.04
C ARG A 297 28.82 -6.21 2.28
N PRO A 298 29.65 -5.41 2.95
CA PRO A 298 30.18 -5.73 4.27
C PRO A 298 29.10 -5.47 5.35
N TYR A 299 28.92 -6.43 6.25
CA TYR A 299 28.03 -6.32 7.40
C TYR A 299 28.83 -6.41 8.69
N VAL A 300 28.52 -5.53 9.63
CA VAL A 300 29.04 -5.58 11.00
C VAL A 300 28.04 -6.33 11.87
N LEU A 301 28.47 -7.41 12.47
CA LEU A 301 27.65 -8.33 13.23
C LEU A 301 27.83 -8.11 14.73
N ASP A 302 26.91 -8.62 15.51
CA ASP A 302 26.98 -8.64 16.98
C ASP A 302 26.44 -9.93 17.58
N SER A 303 26.54 -10.06 18.87
CA SER A 303 26.20 -11.24 19.64
C SER A 303 24.71 -11.65 19.60
N SER A 304 23.84 -10.88 18.94
CA SER A 304 22.43 -11.25 18.70
C SER A 304 22.20 -12.00 17.39
N ILE A 305 23.23 -12.13 16.55
CA ILE A 305 23.14 -12.69 15.19
C ILE A 305 23.79 -14.07 15.16
N CYS A 306 23.04 -15.07 14.66
CA CYS A 306 23.58 -16.41 14.41
C CYS A 306 24.43 -16.41 13.14
N VAL A 307 25.61 -17.02 13.21
CA VAL A 307 26.52 -17.21 12.07
C VAL A 307 26.93 -18.67 11.93
N ILE A 308 27.19 -19.04 10.69
CA ILE A 308 27.91 -20.24 10.34
C ILE A 308 29.35 -19.81 10.12
N ALA A 309 30.28 -20.39 10.89
CA ALA A 309 31.66 -20.00 10.89
C ALA A 309 32.58 -21.22 10.72
N ASP A 310 33.76 -20.99 10.16
CA ASP A 310 34.85 -21.94 10.24
C ASP A 310 35.76 -21.63 11.45
N ASP A 311 36.92 -22.25 11.53
CA ASP A 311 37.88 -22.02 12.64
C ASP A 311 38.48 -20.60 12.64
N LYS A 312 38.31 -19.82 11.55
CA LYS A 312 38.89 -18.48 11.39
C LYS A 312 37.85 -17.38 11.50
N ALA A 313 36.72 -17.46 10.78
CA ALA A 313 35.80 -16.37 10.61
C ALA A 313 34.35 -16.84 10.37
N ALA A 314 33.38 -15.92 10.44
CA ALA A 314 32.03 -16.13 9.95
C ALA A 314 32.05 -16.35 8.42
N ARG A 315 31.32 -17.33 7.94
CA ARG A 315 31.17 -17.70 6.52
C ARG A 315 29.74 -17.48 6.01
N GLY A 316 28.79 -17.17 6.91
CA GLY A 316 27.43 -16.85 6.56
C GLY A 316 26.62 -16.38 7.76
N ILE A 317 25.58 -15.62 7.50
CA ILE A 317 24.56 -15.24 8.47
C ILE A 317 23.50 -16.33 8.46
N GLY A 318 23.36 -17.07 9.55
CA GLY A 318 22.52 -18.25 9.64
C GLY A 318 21.07 -18.01 9.19
N GLY A 319 20.64 -18.71 8.17
CA GLY A 319 19.31 -18.62 7.60
C GLY A 319 19.00 -17.32 6.82
N VAL A 320 19.97 -16.42 6.66
CA VAL A 320 19.78 -15.11 6.01
C VAL A 320 20.57 -15.01 4.71
N MET A 321 21.90 -15.10 4.77
CA MET A 321 22.76 -14.93 3.59
C MET A 321 24.15 -15.52 3.80
N GLY A 322 24.68 -16.19 2.78
CA GLY A 322 26.06 -16.71 2.77
C GLY A 322 27.12 -15.62 2.60
N GLY A 323 28.37 -15.94 2.93
CA GLY A 323 29.51 -15.08 2.69
C GLY A 323 30.10 -15.30 1.30
N GLU A 324 30.67 -14.25 0.73
CA GLU A 324 31.27 -14.27 -0.62
C GLU A 324 32.55 -15.10 -0.65
N ASP A 325 33.40 -14.97 0.37
CA ASP A 325 34.73 -15.58 0.42
C ASP A 325 34.74 -17.11 0.30
N SER A 326 33.68 -17.77 0.76
CA SER A 326 33.53 -19.23 0.73
C SER A 326 32.60 -19.72 -0.38
N GLY A 327 32.19 -18.84 -1.29
CA GLY A 327 31.31 -19.16 -2.42
C GLY A 327 31.99 -20.09 -3.46
N CYS A 328 31.17 -20.92 -4.10
CA CYS A 328 31.60 -21.80 -5.19
C CYS A 328 31.85 -21.01 -6.47
N THR A 329 32.85 -21.49 -7.25
CA THR A 329 33.22 -20.99 -8.57
C THR A 329 33.17 -22.14 -9.59
N ASP A 330 33.41 -21.86 -10.86
CA ASP A 330 33.49 -22.89 -11.90
C ASP A 330 34.65 -23.86 -11.69
N GLU A 331 35.68 -23.44 -10.92
CA GLU A 331 36.86 -24.20 -10.59
C GLU A 331 36.71 -25.04 -9.29
N THR A 332 35.59 -24.93 -8.60
CA THR A 332 35.33 -25.64 -7.35
C THR A 332 35.27 -27.16 -7.60
N VAL A 333 36.09 -27.91 -6.87
CA VAL A 333 36.22 -29.36 -6.97
C VAL A 333 35.66 -30.09 -5.74
N ASN A 334 35.75 -29.47 -4.59
CA ASN A 334 35.24 -30.04 -3.35
C ASN A 334 34.23 -29.11 -2.74
N VAL A 335 33.11 -29.63 -2.31
CA VAL A 335 32.00 -28.81 -1.74
C VAL A 335 31.57 -29.33 -0.38
N TYR A 336 31.08 -28.41 0.42
CA TYR A 336 30.39 -28.71 1.66
C TYR A 336 28.95 -28.17 1.62
N VAL A 337 28.00 -29.09 1.62
CA VAL A 337 26.59 -28.78 1.57
C VAL A 337 26.08 -28.57 2.99
N GLU A 338 25.44 -27.44 3.24
CA GLU A 338 24.76 -27.08 4.47
C GLU A 338 23.24 -27.27 4.32
N ALA A 339 22.67 -28.03 5.23
CA ALA A 339 21.24 -28.07 5.50
C ALA A 339 21.02 -27.87 6.99
N ALA A 340 20.42 -26.78 7.40
CA ALA A 340 20.23 -26.47 8.81
C ALA A 340 18.79 -26.08 9.12
N TYR A 341 18.43 -26.21 10.38
CA TYR A 341 17.21 -25.58 10.92
C TYR A 341 17.63 -24.34 11.71
N PHE A 342 17.10 -23.20 11.34
CA PHE A 342 17.29 -21.96 12.08
C PHE A 342 15.98 -21.54 12.74
N ASP A 343 16.08 -21.02 13.96
CA ASP A 343 14.93 -20.48 14.68
C ASP A 343 14.32 -19.29 13.92
N PRO A 344 13.03 -19.36 13.56
CA PRO A 344 12.38 -18.32 12.75
C PRO A 344 12.47 -16.91 13.34
N ALA A 345 12.34 -16.78 14.67
CA ALA A 345 12.40 -15.49 15.37
C ALA A 345 13.80 -14.88 15.28
N SER A 346 14.84 -15.71 15.45
CA SER A 346 16.23 -15.29 15.34
C SER A 346 16.57 -14.82 13.92
N VAL A 347 16.12 -15.56 12.89
CA VAL A 347 16.32 -15.17 11.48
C VAL A 347 15.61 -13.85 11.16
N ALA A 348 14.36 -13.72 11.59
CA ALA A 348 13.59 -12.50 11.38
C ALA A 348 14.23 -11.28 12.05
N ALA A 349 14.74 -11.45 13.29
CA ALA A 349 15.43 -10.38 14.02
C ALA A 349 16.73 -9.97 13.33
N ALA A 350 17.58 -10.93 12.94
CA ALA A 350 18.83 -10.68 12.24
C ALA A 350 18.58 -9.97 10.89
N GLY A 351 17.63 -10.47 10.11
CA GLY A 351 17.31 -9.88 8.81
C GLY A 351 16.77 -8.45 8.91
N ARG A 352 15.91 -8.14 9.90
CA ARG A 352 15.46 -6.77 10.14
C ARG A 352 16.60 -5.85 10.57
N LYS A 353 17.43 -6.31 11.50
CA LYS A 353 18.55 -5.54 12.04
C LYS A 353 19.55 -5.16 10.96
N LEU A 354 19.87 -6.08 10.07
CA LEU A 354 20.82 -5.87 8.99
C LEU A 354 20.20 -5.27 7.70
N GLY A 355 18.87 -5.14 7.64
CA GLY A 355 18.18 -4.66 6.46
C GLY A 355 18.28 -5.61 5.25
N ILE A 356 18.50 -6.92 5.48
CA ILE A 356 18.68 -7.91 4.41
C ILE A 356 17.35 -8.54 4.04
N VAL A 357 17.02 -8.55 2.76
CA VAL A 357 15.91 -9.29 2.18
C VAL A 357 16.49 -10.38 1.28
N SER A 358 16.21 -11.65 1.58
CA SER A 358 16.68 -12.79 0.81
C SER A 358 15.63 -13.89 0.74
N ASP A 359 15.71 -14.74 -0.27
CA ASP A 359 14.86 -15.93 -0.43
C ASP A 359 15.01 -16.94 0.71
N ALA A 360 16.20 -17.05 1.27
CA ALA A 360 16.45 -17.90 2.43
C ALA A 360 15.75 -17.34 3.68
N ARG A 361 15.96 -16.06 3.98
CA ARG A 361 15.29 -15.38 5.08
C ARG A 361 13.77 -15.48 4.95
N TYR A 362 13.22 -15.22 3.76
CA TYR A 362 11.77 -15.30 3.50
C TYR A 362 11.15 -16.62 3.94
N ARG A 363 11.89 -17.74 3.75
CA ARG A 363 11.44 -19.08 4.14
C ARG A 363 11.70 -19.39 5.61
N PHE A 364 12.91 -19.14 6.07
CA PHE A 364 13.27 -19.44 7.46
C PHE A 364 12.48 -18.62 8.48
N GLU A 365 12.23 -17.33 8.22
CA GLU A 365 11.45 -16.51 9.16
C GLU A 365 9.97 -16.92 9.23
N ARG A 366 9.44 -17.64 8.23
CA ARG A 366 8.10 -18.23 8.24
C ARG A 366 8.06 -19.63 8.84
N GLY A 367 9.20 -20.23 9.10
CA GLY A 367 9.33 -21.60 9.52
C GLY A 367 9.48 -22.59 8.35
N VAL A 368 10.48 -23.43 8.45
CA VAL A 368 10.76 -24.52 7.50
C VAL A 368 10.55 -25.86 8.19
N ASP A 369 10.20 -26.91 7.43
CA ASP A 369 9.97 -28.23 7.98
C ASP A 369 11.20 -28.79 8.70
N PRO A 370 11.18 -28.99 10.04
CA PRO A 370 12.31 -29.47 10.81
C PRO A 370 12.66 -30.95 10.52
N GLU A 371 11.69 -31.75 10.09
CA GLU A 371 11.92 -33.14 9.70
C GLU A 371 12.55 -33.26 8.30
N PHE A 372 12.46 -32.21 7.47
CA PHE A 372 13.01 -32.21 6.12
C PHE A 372 14.47 -31.76 6.03
N VAL A 373 15.18 -31.57 7.16
CA VAL A 373 16.60 -31.14 7.14
C VAL A 373 17.50 -32.25 6.54
N VAL A 374 17.40 -33.46 7.07
CA VAL A 374 18.18 -34.59 6.56
C VAL A 374 17.73 -34.98 5.13
N PRO A 375 16.44 -35.19 4.85
CA PRO A 375 16.01 -35.44 3.48
C PRO A 375 16.41 -34.35 2.49
N GLY A 376 16.42 -33.08 2.92
CA GLY A 376 16.89 -31.94 2.09
C GLY A 376 18.37 -32.07 1.71
N ALA A 377 19.21 -32.41 2.67
CA ALA A 377 20.65 -32.67 2.43
C ALA A 377 20.87 -33.86 1.47
N GLU A 378 20.08 -34.93 1.64
CA GLU A 378 20.14 -36.13 0.76
C GLU A 378 19.70 -35.78 -0.67
N LEU A 379 18.65 -35.00 -0.81
CA LEU A 379 18.13 -34.56 -2.13
C LEU A 379 19.15 -33.65 -2.82
N ALA A 380 19.72 -32.69 -2.11
CA ALA A 380 20.78 -31.82 -2.63
C ALA A 380 22.00 -32.64 -3.08
N THR A 381 22.43 -33.60 -2.26
CA THR A 381 23.54 -34.52 -2.59
C THR A 381 23.27 -35.27 -3.89
N ARG A 382 22.08 -35.85 -4.02
CA ARG A 382 21.71 -36.60 -5.23
C ARG A 382 21.77 -35.72 -6.48
N LEU A 383 21.21 -34.50 -6.42
CA LEU A 383 21.23 -33.60 -7.56
C LEU A 383 22.66 -33.11 -7.90
N ILE A 384 23.49 -32.84 -6.88
CA ILE A 384 24.89 -32.48 -7.12
C ILE A 384 25.64 -33.63 -7.78
N LEU A 385 25.47 -34.87 -7.29
CA LEU A 385 26.12 -36.02 -7.92
C LEU A 385 25.60 -36.28 -9.35
N GLU A 386 24.33 -36.05 -9.61
CA GLU A 386 23.73 -36.17 -10.95
C GLU A 386 24.26 -35.11 -11.92
N PHE A 387 24.38 -33.84 -11.49
CA PHE A 387 24.74 -32.73 -12.38
C PHE A 387 26.27 -32.50 -12.46
N CYS A 388 26.96 -32.71 -11.36
CA CYS A 388 28.39 -32.40 -11.22
C CYS A 388 29.28 -33.62 -11.01
N GLY A 389 28.69 -34.82 -10.78
CA GLY A 389 29.46 -36.01 -10.42
C GLY A 389 30.06 -35.88 -9.00
N GLY A 390 31.13 -36.61 -8.78
CA GLY A 390 31.83 -36.59 -7.50
C GLY A 390 31.48 -37.79 -6.61
N GLU A 391 31.93 -37.74 -5.36
CA GLU A 391 31.80 -38.77 -4.35
C GLU A 391 31.41 -38.15 -3.01
N ALA A 392 30.33 -38.65 -2.41
CA ALA A 392 29.77 -38.05 -1.19
C ALA A 392 30.27 -38.73 0.09
N SER A 393 30.59 -37.96 1.10
CA SER A 393 30.88 -38.47 2.45
C SER A 393 29.62 -38.98 3.16
N GLU A 394 29.78 -39.57 4.32
CA GLU A 394 28.73 -39.71 5.33
C GLU A 394 28.24 -38.31 5.74
N LEU A 395 26.99 -38.21 6.23
CA LEU A 395 26.45 -36.97 6.80
C LEU A 395 27.19 -36.63 8.11
N ALA A 396 27.56 -35.37 8.27
CA ALA A 396 27.99 -34.78 9.53
C ALA A 396 26.79 -34.09 10.21
N ILE A 397 26.26 -34.65 11.28
CA ILE A 397 25.07 -34.15 11.96
C ILE A 397 25.44 -33.62 13.33
N ALA A 398 25.03 -32.39 13.63
CA ALA A 398 25.14 -31.78 14.96
C ALA A 398 23.77 -31.30 15.44
N GLY A 399 23.45 -31.61 16.68
CA GLY A 399 22.15 -31.27 17.27
C GLY A 399 21.07 -32.32 16.94
N LYS A 400 19.84 -31.92 17.09
CA LYS A 400 18.66 -32.78 16.80
C LYS A 400 17.48 -31.93 16.33
N VAL A 401 16.52 -32.61 15.69
CA VAL A 401 15.25 -31.99 15.30
C VAL A 401 14.61 -31.35 16.53
N PRO A 402 14.27 -30.06 16.46
CA PRO A 402 13.61 -29.37 17.59
C PRO A 402 12.23 -30.00 17.87
N GLN A 403 11.80 -29.86 19.13
CA GLN A 403 10.48 -30.37 19.52
C GLN A 403 9.38 -29.59 18.81
N TRP A 404 8.70 -30.23 17.86
CA TRP A 404 7.59 -29.67 17.10
C TRP A 404 6.28 -30.40 17.36
N ARG A 405 6.34 -31.67 17.77
CA ARG A 405 5.16 -32.53 17.93
C ARG A 405 4.32 -32.06 19.09
N HIS A 406 3.06 -31.79 18.81
CA HIS A 406 2.03 -31.49 19.80
C HIS A 406 0.67 -31.97 19.29
N THR A 407 -0.31 -31.92 20.14
CA THR A 407 -1.70 -32.27 19.79
C THR A 407 -2.63 -31.14 20.21
N VAL A 408 -3.64 -30.90 19.41
CA VAL A 408 -4.69 -29.93 19.66
C VAL A 408 -5.99 -30.66 19.99
N SER A 409 -6.60 -30.36 21.12
CA SER A 409 -7.94 -30.84 21.45
C SER A 409 -8.96 -30.06 20.63
N PHE A 410 -9.62 -30.73 19.70
CA PHE A 410 -10.51 -30.13 18.71
C PHE A 410 -11.97 -30.57 18.87
N PRO A 411 -12.81 -29.75 19.53
CA PRO A 411 -14.24 -29.94 19.50
C PRO A 411 -14.80 -29.70 18.11
N LEU A 412 -15.48 -30.65 17.53
CA LEU A 412 -16.03 -30.55 16.16
C LEU A 412 -17.04 -29.43 16.02
N SER A 413 -17.73 -29.07 17.11
CA SER A 413 -18.67 -27.95 17.19
C SER A 413 -18.01 -26.57 16.94
N GLU A 414 -16.68 -26.47 17.06
CA GLU A 414 -15.94 -25.21 16.79
C GLU A 414 -16.07 -24.77 15.34
N VAL A 415 -16.18 -25.71 14.39
CA VAL A 415 -16.40 -25.38 12.96
C VAL A 415 -17.68 -24.59 12.80
N LYS A 416 -18.79 -25.06 13.37
CA LYS A 416 -20.07 -24.33 13.35
C LYS A 416 -20.00 -23.02 14.14
N ARG A 417 -19.34 -23.05 15.31
CA ARG A 417 -19.27 -21.88 16.19
C ARG A 417 -18.50 -20.72 15.57
N LEU A 418 -17.36 -21.01 14.92
CA LEU A 418 -16.48 -19.96 14.35
C LEU A 418 -16.84 -19.59 12.92
N ALA A 419 -17.16 -20.59 12.08
CA ALA A 419 -17.39 -20.38 10.66
C ALA A 419 -18.87 -20.42 10.24
N GLY A 420 -19.79 -20.82 11.15
CA GLY A 420 -21.20 -20.90 10.82
C GLY A 420 -21.59 -22.09 9.94
N VAL A 421 -20.64 -22.97 9.62
CA VAL A 421 -20.83 -24.12 8.73
C VAL A 421 -20.95 -25.40 9.56
N GLU A 422 -21.95 -26.23 9.27
CA GLU A 422 -22.11 -27.53 9.89
C GLU A 422 -21.61 -28.61 8.93
N LEU A 423 -20.54 -29.29 9.29
CA LEU A 423 -19.92 -30.33 8.49
C LEU A 423 -19.97 -31.67 9.20
N PRO A 424 -20.22 -32.79 8.46
CA PRO A 424 -20.14 -34.11 9.03
C PRO A 424 -18.72 -34.41 9.56
N LYS A 425 -18.60 -35.09 10.70
CA LYS A 425 -17.33 -35.55 11.29
C LYS A 425 -16.42 -36.20 10.26
N ALA A 426 -16.95 -37.12 9.46
CA ALA A 426 -16.19 -37.82 8.43
C ALA A 426 -15.56 -36.90 7.38
N GLN A 427 -16.21 -35.78 7.08
CA GLN A 427 -15.67 -34.77 6.16
C GLN A 427 -14.54 -34.01 6.81
N ILE A 428 -14.70 -33.55 8.06
CA ILE A 428 -13.66 -32.86 8.84
C ILE A 428 -12.40 -33.73 8.94
N VAL A 429 -12.56 -34.99 9.36
CA VAL A 429 -11.47 -35.98 9.49
C VAL A 429 -10.76 -36.17 8.14
N ARG A 430 -11.52 -36.42 7.07
CA ARG A 430 -10.93 -36.57 5.73
C ARG A 430 -10.14 -35.34 5.28
N THR A 431 -10.68 -34.16 5.50
CA THR A 431 -9.99 -32.91 5.14
C THR A 431 -8.67 -32.78 5.88
N LEU A 432 -8.67 -32.96 7.19
CA LEU A 432 -7.46 -32.90 8.00
C LEU A 432 -6.43 -33.97 7.62
N ASN A 433 -6.86 -35.19 7.42
CA ASN A 433 -5.98 -36.29 7.00
C ASN A 433 -5.37 -36.03 5.61
N ASN A 434 -6.13 -35.49 4.66
CA ASN A 434 -5.61 -35.13 3.33
C ASN A 434 -4.56 -34.03 3.40
N LEU A 435 -4.65 -33.13 4.38
CA LEU A 435 -3.65 -32.10 4.66
C LEU A 435 -2.42 -32.63 5.42
N GLY A 436 -2.44 -33.90 5.83
CA GLY A 436 -1.34 -34.55 6.55
C GLY A 436 -1.45 -34.48 8.08
N PHE A 437 -2.57 -34.03 8.63
CA PHE A 437 -2.79 -34.07 10.08
C PHE A 437 -3.06 -35.49 10.55
N GLY A 438 -2.48 -35.85 11.69
CA GLY A 438 -2.87 -37.05 12.40
C GLY A 438 -4.16 -36.83 13.19
N THR A 439 -5.18 -37.66 12.95
CA THR A 439 -6.43 -37.54 13.70
C THR A 439 -6.66 -38.82 14.52
N ASP A 440 -6.97 -38.69 15.79
CA ASP A 440 -7.42 -39.80 16.61
C ASP A 440 -8.94 -39.97 16.45
N ASP A 441 -9.29 -40.78 15.45
CA ASP A 441 -10.71 -41.11 15.10
C ASP A 441 -11.10 -42.54 15.47
N ALA A 442 -10.33 -43.19 16.33
CA ALA A 442 -10.50 -44.58 16.67
C ALA A 442 -11.88 -44.90 17.29
N GLY A 443 -12.94 -44.78 16.50
CA GLY A 443 -14.29 -45.21 16.86
C GLY A 443 -14.98 -44.45 18.00
N SER A 444 -14.44 -43.31 18.38
CA SER A 444 -14.96 -42.47 19.48
C SER A 444 -16.29 -41.86 19.07
N ARG A 445 -17.31 -42.03 19.90
CA ARG A 445 -18.57 -41.28 19.89
C ARG A 445 -18.37 -39.84 20.40
N SER A 446 -17.13 -39.46 20.73
CA SER A 446 -16.79 -38.15 21.26
C SER A 446 -16.89 -37.08 20.16
N ASP A 447 -17.47 -35.96 20.50
CA ASP A 447 -17.46 -34.74 19.69
C ASP A 447 -16.15 -33.93 19.80
N VAL A 448 -15.20 -34.45 20.58
CA VAL A 448 -13.85 -33.85 20.74
C VAL A 448 -12.85 -34.85 20.18
N MET A 449 -12.00 -34.37 19.28
CA MET A 449 -10.96 -35.14 18.59
C MET A 449 -9.57 -34.64 19.00
N SER A 450 -8.58 -35.50 19.07
CA SER A 450 -7.18 -35.08 19.20
C SER A 450 -6.56 -34.99 17.80
N VAL A 451 -6.00 -33.83 17.46
CA VAL A 451 -5.40 -33.60 16.15
C VAL A 451 -3.92 -33.28 16.31
N ALA A 452 -3.06 -33.99 15.60
CA ALA A 452 -1.62 -33.79 15.56
C ALA A 452 -1.25 -33.08 14.24
N PRO A 453 -0.76 -31.83 14.27
CA PRO A 453 -0.27 -31.16 13.07
C PRO A 453 0.95 -31.87 12.48
N PRO A 454 1.15 -31.84 11.13
CA PRO A 454 2.36 -32.33 10.53
C PRO A 454 3.55 -31.36 10.75
N SER A 455 4.78 -31.84 10.56
CA SER A 455 6.02 -31.10 10.86
C SER A 455 6.18 -29.81 10.06
N TRP A 456 5.54 -29.70 8.90
CA TRP A 456 5.62 -28.48 8.05
C TRP A 456 4.58 -27.41 8.41
N ARG A 457 3.68 -27.63 9.40
CA ARG A 457 2.64 -26.68 9.81
C ARG A 457 2.97 -26.10 11.18
N HIS A 458 3.83 -25.10 11.18
CA HIS A 458 4.25 -24.39 12.40
C HIS A 458 3.19 -23.43 12.95
N ASP A 459 2.24 -23.05 12.10
CA ASP A 459 1.19 -22.09 12.36
C ASP A 459 0.03 -22.66 13.19
N ILE A 460 -0.10 -23.96 13.25
CA ILE A 460 -1.20 -24.61 13.95
C ILE A 460 -0.93 -24.65 15.45
N ALA A 461 -1.46 -23.72 16.19
CA ALA A 461 -1.32 -23.66 17.65
C ALA A 461 -2.59 -24.03 18.41
N GLY A 462 -3.77 -23.90 17.79
CA GLY A 462 -5.03 -24.11 18.47
C GLY A 462 -6.19 -24.56 17.57
N LYS A 463 -7.34 -24.66 18.19
CA LYS A 463 -8.56 -25.13 17.50
C LYS A 463 -9.06 -24.19 16.41
N ALA A 464 -8.80 -22.89 16.51
CA ALA A 464 -9.18 -21.92 15.49
C ALA A 464 -8.45 -22.16 14.18
N ASP A 465 -7.16 -22.51 14.25
CA ASP A 465 -6.34 -22.82 13.09
C ASP A 465 -6.84 -24.07 12.37
N LEU A 466 -7.30 -25.08 13.16
CA LEU A 466 -7.92 -26.29 12.59
C LEU A 466 -9.28 -25.99 11.92
N VAL A 467 -10.05 -25.06 12.46
CA VAL A 467 -11.28 -24.58 11.79
C VAL A 467 -10.95 -23.92 10.47
N GLU A 468 -9.92 -23.06 10.44
CA GLU A 468 -9.45 -22.43 9.20
C GLU A 468 -9.11 -23.49 8.13
N GLU A 469 -8.33 -24.51 8.50
CA GLU A 469 -7.96 -25.58 7.58
C GLU A 469 -9.17 -26.33 7.02
N VAL A 470 -10.11 -26.65 7.86
CA VAL A 470 -11.34 -27.36 7.45
C VAL A 470 -12.17 -26.49 6.51
N VAL A 471 -12.33 -25.23 6.85
CA VAL A 471 -13.22 -24.31 6.12
C VAL A 471 -12.62 -23.86 4.80
N ARG A 472 -11.32 -23.55 4.75
CA ARG A 472 -10.67 -23.15 3.49
C ARG A 472 -10.70 -24.26 2.45
N ILE A 473 -10.52 -25.53 2.85
CA ILE A 473 -10.62 -26.68 1.93
C ILE A 473 -12.09 -26.99 1.56
N HIS A 474 -13.02 -26.76 2.47
CA HIS A 474 -14.45 -26.82 2.15
C HIS A 474 -14.86 -25.81 1.09
N GLY A 475 -14.18 -24.65 1.06
CA GLY A 475 -14.42 -23.51 0.18
C GLY A 475 -15.17 -22.38 0.90
N LEU A 476 -14.61 -21.20 0.88
CA LEU A 476 -15.19 -20.02 1.55
C LEU A 476 -16.54 -19.61 0.94
N ASP A 477 -16.74 -19.83 -0.35
CA ASP A 477 -18.00 -19.57 -1.05
C ASP A 477 -19.17 -20.46 -0.58
N ASN A 478 -18.86 -21.55 0.09
CA ASN A 478 -19.86 -22.47 0.68
C ASN A 478 -20.31 -22.04 2.08
N ILE A 479 -19.77 -20.94 2.62
CA ILE A 479 -20.18 -20.41 3.93
C ILE A 479 -21.45 -19.57 3.73
N PRO A 480 -22.59 -19.97 4.35
CA PRO A 480 -23.82 -19.23 4.20
C PRO A 480 -23.70 -17.84 4.85
N PRO A 481 -24.12 -16.76 4.17
CA PRO A 481 -24.17 -15.46 4.78
C PRO A 481 -25.20 -15.45 5.91
N ALA A 482 -24.82 -15.00 7.09
CA ALA A 482 -25.69 -14.83 8.24
C ALA A 482 -26.00 -13.36 8.46
N ALA A 483 -27.27 -13.02 8.57
CA ALA A 483 -27.67 -11.67 8.96
C ALA A 483 -27.23 -11.41 10.41
N MET A 484 -26.65 -10.25 10.64
CA MET A 484 -26.36 -9.79 12.00
C MET A 484 -27.67 -9.58 12.75
N THR A 485 -27.90 -10.41 13.77
CA THR A 485 -29.04 -10.20 14.68
C THR A 485 -28.79 -8.93 15.52
N ARG A 486 -29.81 -8.05 15.56
CA ARG A 486 -29.76 -6.90 16.46
C ARG A 486 -30.45 -7.33 17.77
N PRO A 487 -29.71 -7.50 18.87
CA PRO A 487 -30.28 -8.00 20.12
C PRO A 487 -31.27 -7.00 20.77
N HIS A 488 -31.27 -5.75 20.32
CA HIS A 488 -32.17 -4.70 20.79
C HIS A 488 -32.66 -3.84 19.63
N ASP A 489 -33.97 -3.62 19.54
CA ASP A 489 -34.64 -2.79 18.51
C ASP A 489 -34.52 -1.28 18.78
N VAL A 490 -33.52 -0.85 19.55
CA VAL A 490 -33.33 0.59 19.77
C VAL A 490 -32.74 1.20 18.51
N ALA A 491 -33.56 1.92 17.77
CA ALA A 491 -33.14 2.73 16.65
C ALA A 491 -32.15 3.81 17.12
N ARG A 492 -30.86 3.58 17.02
CA ARG A 492 -29.83 4.59 17.25
C ARG A 492 -29.55 5.32 15.95
N PRO A 493 -29.31 6.64 15.99
CA PRO A 493 -28.86 7.34 14.80
C PRO A 493 -27.60 6.68 14.23
N VAL A 494 -27.59 6.45 12.92
CA VAL A 494 -26.43 5.84 12.22
C VAL A 494 -25.17 6.71 12.36
N LEU A 495 -25.36 8.05 12.37
CA LEU A 495 -24.31 9.03 12.52
C LEU A 495 -24.30 9.65 13.91
N THR A 496 -23.14 9.78 14.50
CA THR A 496 -22.95 10.58 15.72
C THR A 496 -23.24 12.06 15.46
N GLY A 497 -23.38 12.86 16.53
CA GLY A 497 -23.50 14.31 16.41
C GLY A 497 -22.33 14.93 15.65
N ALA A 498 -21.10 14.52 15.97
CA ALA A 498 -19.88 14.99 15.29
C ALA A 498 -19.87 14.66 13.80
N GLN A 499 -20.20 13.42 13.43
CA GLN A 499 -20.27 13.00 12.02
C GLN A 499 -21.34 13.78 11.23
N ARG A 500 -22.50 14.06 11.85
CA ARG A 500 -23.53 14.89 11.21
C ARG A 500 -23.06 16.32 10.98
N ARG A 501 -22.32 16.91 11.94
CA ARG A 501 -21.71 18.25 11.80
C ARG A 501 -20.76 18.29 10.62
N VAL A 502 -19.79 17.38 10.58
CA VAL A 502 -18.83 17.28 9.46
C VAL A 502 -19.55 17.20 8.12
N ARG A 503 -20.56 16.33 8.02
CA ARG A 503 -21.35 16.16 6.78
C ARG A 503 -22.13 17.42 6.40
N ALA A 504 -22.71 18.10 7.37
CA ALA A 504 -23.48 19.34 7.13
C ALA A 504 -22.54 20.47 6.66
N VAL A 505 -21.40 20.63 7.30
CA VAL A 505 -20.39 21.64 6.97
C VAL A 505 -19.81 21.44 5.57
N LYS A 506 -19.43 20.21 5.22
CA LYS A 506 -18.92 19.89 3.88
C LYS A 506 -19.93 20.27 2.80
N ARG A 507 -21.20 19.94 3.00
CA ARG A 507 -22.28 20.31 2.07
C ARG A 507 -22.51 21.81 1.98
N ALA A 508 -22.45 22.52 3.11
CA ALA A 508 -22.61 23.97 3.14
C ALA A 508 -21.51 24.68 2.36
N LEU A 509 -20.26 24.27 2.53
CA LEU A 509 -19.13 24.83 1.81
C LEU A 509 -19.17 24.51 0.32
N ALA A 510 -19.47 23.25 -0.03
CA ALA A 510 -19.63 22.87 -1.44
C ALA A 510 -20.76 23.67 -2.14
N ALA A 511 -21.90 23.87 -1.45
CA ALA A 511 -23.01 24.68 -1.96
C ALA A 511 -22.64 26.18 -2.12
N ARG A 512 -21.64 26.65 -1.41
CA ARG A 512 -21.08 28.01 -1.55
C ARG A 512 -20.02 28.11 -2.65
N GLY A 513 -19.73 27.01 -3.37
CA GLY A 513 -18.78 26.98 -4.48
C GLY A 513 -17.34 26.64 -4.10
N PHE A 514 -17.09 26.14 -2.90
CA PHE A 514 -15.78 25.66 -2.51
C PHE A 514 -15.50 24.26 -3.06
N ASN A 515 -14.25 24.02 -3.47
CA ASN A 515 -13.73 22.71 -3.79
C ASN A 515 -13.13 22.07 -2.53
N GLU A 516 -13.54 20.84 -2.24
CA GLU A 516 -13.00 20.07 -1.10
C GLU A 516 -11.59 19.58 -1.42
N CYS A 517 -10.66 19.80 -0.47
CA CYS A 517 -9.34 19.24 -0.48
C CYS A 517 -9.23 18.12 0.57
N VAL A 518 -8.41 17.11 0.25
CA VAL A 518 -7.97 16.09 1.18
C VAL A 518 -6.44 16.08 1.14
N ASN A 519 -5.84 16.76 2.10
CA ASN A 519 -4.40 16.91 2.19
C ASN A 519 -3.83 15.97 3.26
N PHE A 520 -2.52 15.72 3.19
CA PHE A 520 -1.83 15.04 4.28
C PHE A 520 -1.92 15.86 5.58
N THR A 521 -2.00 15.16 6.69
CA THR A 521 -1.96 15.76 8.03
C THR A 521 -0.53 16.05 8.50
N PHE A 522 0.44 15.62 7.73
CA PHE A 522 1.87 15.87 7.93
C PHE A 522 2.31 16.93 6.93
N ILE A 523 3.08 17.92 7.40
CA ILE A 523 3.55 19.05 6.63
C ILE A 523 5.02 19.34 6.96
N PRO A 524 5.73 20.15 6.16
CA PRO A 524 7.06 20.60 6.52
C PRO A 524 7.08 21.33 7.87
N ARG A 525 8.04 20.98 8.71
CA ARG A 525 8.22 21.63 10.02
C ARG A 525 8.34 23.15 9.92
N ALA A 526 8.95 23.64 8.85
CA ALA A 526 9.06 25.08 8.58
C ALA A 526 7.68 25.74 8.42
N GLU A 527 6.78 25.11 7.66
CA GLU A 527 5.40 25.58 7.49
C GLU A 527 4.61 25.48 8.79
N ALA A 528 4.79 24.40 9.55
CA ALA A 528 4.14 24.21 10.84
C ALA A 528 4.48 25.34 11.83
N LYS A 529 5.72 25.82 11.85
CA LYS A 529 6.18 26.94 12.69
C LYS A 529 5.42 28.24 12.42
N LEU A 530 5.07 28.51 11.18
CA LEU A 530 4.31 29.71 10.78
C LEU A 530 2.88 29.71 11.37
N PHE A 531 2.37 28.55 11.74
CA PHE A 531 1.02 28.38 12.28
C PHE A 531 1.00 27.85 13.73
N GLY A 532 2.04 28.16 14.50
CA GLY A 532 2.09 27.85 15.93
C GLY A 532 2.41 26.39 16.25
N GLY A 533 3.09 25.70 15.35
CA GLY A 533 3.58 24.33 15.51
C GLY A 533 5.08 24.20 15.30
N GLY A 534 5.51 23.04 14.82
CA GLY A 534 6.90 22.74 14.51
C GLY A 534 7.80 22.55 15.75
N ASP A 535 7.22 22.24 16.89
CA ASP A 535 7.91 21.79 18.10
C ASP A 535 8.21 20.28 18.04
N ASP A 536 9.15 19.85 18.86
CA ASP A 536 9.61 18.45 18.89
C ASP A 536 8.51 17.45 19.30
N ALA A 537 7.49 17.90 20.05
CA ALA A 537 6.38 17.06 20.45
C ALA A 537 5.45 16.65 19.30
N ARG A 538 5.52 17.35 18.17
CA ARG A 538 4.74 17.11 16.94
C ARG A 538 5.60 16.65 15.77
N GLU A 539 6.89 16.44 15.98
CA GLU A 539 7.80 15.88 14.99
C GLU A 539 7.58 14.36 14.83
N LEU A 540 7.66 13.87 13.61
CA LEU A 540 7.54 12.45 13.30
C LEU A 540 8.91 11.79 13.39
N GLU A 541 9.00 10.68 14.12
CA GLU A 541 10.24 9.93 14.27
C GLU A 541 10.70 9.28 12.95
N ASN A 542 9.76 8.85 12.12
CA ASN A 542 10.02 8.17 10.85
C ASN A 542 9.10 8.68 9.72
N PRO A 543 9.28 9.92 9.26
CA PRO A 543 8.42 10.51 8.25
C PRO A 543 8.52 9.75 6.92
N ILE A 544 7.39 9.65 6.20
CA ILE A 544 7.31 9.00 4.89
C ILE A 544 8.14 9.73 3.81
N ALA A 545 8.34 11.03 3.98
CA ALA A 545 9.18 11.89 3.17
C ALA A 545 9.82 12.97 4.06
N ALA A 546 11.00 13.42 3.71
CA ALA A 546 11.77 14.37 4.53
C ALA A 546 11.07 15.73 4.73
N ASP A 547 10.15 16.07 3.86
CA ASP A 547 9.32 17.29 3.90
C ASP A 547 7.93 17.07 4.50
N LEU A 548 7.67 15.91 5.10
CA LEU A 548 6.42 15.59 5.80
C LEU A 548 6.72 15.17 7.25
N ASP A 549 7.52 15.98 7.93
CA ASP A 549 8.17 15.66 9.20
C ASP A 549 7.43 16.17 10.44
N SER A 550 6.35 16.94 10.29
CA SER A 550 5.62 17.52 11.42
C SER A 550 4.10 17.34 11.30
N MET A 551 3.44 17.05 12.41
CA MET A 551 1.98 17.10 12.49
C MET A 551 1.51 18.55 12.33
N ARG A 552 0.53 18.78 11.44
CA ARG A 552 0.01 20.12 11.17
C ARG A 552 -0.74 20.74 12.37
N PRO A 553 -0.35 21.95 12.83
CA PRO A 553 -1.05 22.66 13.91
C PRO A 553 -2.36 23.30 13.47
N SER A 554 -2.50 23.53 12.16
CA SER A 554 -3.66 24.09 11.48
C SER A 554 -3.84 23.39 10.13
N VAL A 555 -5.06 23.41 9.60
CA VAL A 555 -5.39 22.93 8.24
C VAL A 555 -4.96 23.94 7.17
N LEU A 556 -4.80 25.20 7.52
CA LEU A 556 -4.52 26.30 6.57
C LEU A 556 -3.22 26.14 5.78
N PRO A 557 -2.06 25.73 6.34
CA PRO A 557 -0.84 25.52 5.55
C PRO A 557 -1.07 24.59 4.35
N SER A 558 -1.75 23.49 4.57
CA SER A 558 -2.06 22.51 3.51
C SER A 558 -2.93 23.11 2.40
N LEU A 559 -3.90 23.97 2.76
CA LEU A 559 -4.75 24.67 1.80
C LEU A 559 -3.97 25.75 1.03
N LEU A 560 -3.10 26.50 1.70
CA LEU A 560 -2.24 27.52 1.08
C LEU A 560 -1.25 26.88 0.10
N ALA A 561 -0.62 25.80 0.49
CA ALA A 561 0.25 25.01 -0.40
C ALA A 561 -0.51 24.45 -1.62
N ALA A 562 -1.76 24.01 -1.42
CA ALA A 562 -2.63 23.58 -2.51
C ALA A 562 -2.97 24.74 -3.45
N ALA A 563 -3.26 25.94 -2.90
CA ALA A 563 -3.53 27.12 -3.69
C ALA A 563 -2.31 27.56 -4.51
N SER A 564 -1.12 27.59 -3.91
CA SER A 564 0.14 27.89 -4.58
C SER A 564 0.36 26.96 -5.79
N ARG A 565 0.23 25.65 -5.60
CA ARG A 565 0.33 24.68 -6.71
C ARG A 565 -0.68 24.91 -7.83
N ASN A 566 -1.89 25.36 -7.50
CA ASN A 566 -2.92 25.65 -8.49
C ASN A 566 -2.63 26.98 -9.20
N GLN A 567 -2.17 28.03 -8.49
CA GLN A 567 -1.75 29.27 -9.12
C GLN A 567 -0.58 29.04 -10.10
N ALA A 568 0.39 28.23 -9.75
CA ALA A 568 1.50 27.85 -10.63
C ALA A 568 1.02 27.15 -11.93
N ARG A 569 -0.18 26.57 -11.92
CA ARG A 569 -0.85 25.95 -13.08
C ARG A 569 -1.82 26.90 -13.81
N GLY A 570 -1.89 28.16 -13.41
CA GLY A 570 -2.71 29.18 -14.06
C GLY A 570 -4.13 29.36 -13.48
N PHE A 571 -4.48 28.70 -12.38
CA PHE A 571 -5.75 28.91 -11.69
C PHE A 571 -5.59 30.01 -10.64
N GLY A 572 -5.92 31.26 -10.98
CA GLY A 572 -5.71 32.41 -10.11
C GLY A 572 -6.79 32.59 -9.04
N ASP A 573 -8.04 32.24 -9.36
CA ASP A 573 -9.19 32.44 -8.49
C ASP A 573 -9.62 31.08 -7.90
N LEU A 574 -9.50 30.94 -6.58
CA LEU A 574 -9.68 29.65 -5.92
C LEU A 574 -10.59 29.80 -4.67
N MET A 575 -11.43 28.80 -4.46
CA MET A 575 -12.17 28.61 -3.22
C MET A 575 -11.94 27.16 -2.77
N LEU A 576 -11.05 26.96 -1.79
CA LEU A 576 -10.64 25.63 -1.32
C LEU A 576 -11.02 25.46 0.15
N PHE A 577 -11.47 24.28 0.52
CA PHE A 577 -11.72 23.95 1.92
C PHE A 577 -11.32 22.51 2.25
N GLU A 578 -11.11 22.29 3.52
CA GLU A 578 -10.92 20.95 4.09
C GLU A 578 -11.62 20.86 5.46
N VAL A 579 -12.25 19.72 5.72
CA VAL A 579 -12.70 19.36 7.07
C VAL A 579 -11.85 18.19 7.52
N GLY A 580 -10.89 18.45 8.39
CA GLY A 580 -9.87 17.49 8.76
C GLY A 580 -9.32 17.71 10.17
N ALA A 581 -8.34 16.87 10.51
CA ALA A 581 -7.66 16.95 11.80
C ALA A 581 -6.57 18.02 11.79
N GLN A 582 -6.42 18.71 12.93
CA GLN A 582 -5.25 19.46 13.33
C GLN A 582 -4.78 19.03 14.70
N PHE A 583 -3.54 19.31 15.05
CA PHE A 583 -2.90 18.74 16.23
C PHE A 583 -2.32 19.85 17.14
N ALA A 584 -2.87 19.94 18.35
CA ALA A 584 -2.35 20.83 19.38
C ALA A 584 -1.15 20.20 20.11
N SER A 585 -1.02 18.88 20.08
CA SER A 585 0.09 18.11 20.68
C SER A 585 0.21 16.73 20.04
N GLY A 586 1.32 16.04 20.28
CA GLY A 586 1.59 14.69 19.78
C GLY A 586 0.94 13.55 20.59
N VAL A 587 0.18 13.85 21.65
CA VAL A 587 -0.45 12.83 22.50
C VAL A 587 -1.93 12.63 22.17
N PRO A 588 -2.52 11.48 22.53
CA PRO A 588 -3.96 11.26 22.39
C PRO A 588 -4.76 12.37 23.08
N GLY A 589 -5.78 12.89 22.38
CA GLY A 589 -6.58 14.05 22.83
C GLY A 589 -6.07 15.40 22.35
N GLY A 590 -4.87 15.49 21.78
CA GLY A 590 -4.37 16.70 21.13
C GLY A 590 -4.94 16.94 19.71
N GLN A 591 -5.64 15.98 19.16
CA GLN A 591 -6.30 16.09 17.86
C GLN A 591 -7.62 16.85 17.98
N GLN A 592 -7.89 17.72 17.00
CA GLN A 592 -9.12 18.48 16.88
C GLN A 592 -9.65 18.46 15.44
N THR A 593 -10.95 18.28 15.28
CA THR A 593 -11.61 18.38 13.96
C THR A 593 -11.92 19.85 13.64
N VAL A 594 -11.39 20.32 12.55
CA VAL A 594 -11.53 21.72 12.09
C VAL A 594 -12.08 21.75 10.67
N ALA A 595 -12.95 22.69 10.40
CA ALA A 595 -13.30 23.11 9.05
C ALA A 595 -12.54 24.39 8.72
N ALA A 596 -11.67 24.34 7.73
CA ALA A 596 -10.94 25.50 7.25
C ALA A 596 -11.21 25.76 5.77
N GLY A 597 -11.20 27.01 5.37
CA GLY A 597 -11.37 27.38 3.98
C GLY A 597 -10.59 28.64 3.63
N ILE A 598 -10.21 28.73 2.37
CA ILE A 598 -9.51 29.88 1.79
C ILE A 598 -10.19 30.33 0.50
N ARG A 599 -10.27 31.65 0.32
CA ARG A 599 -10.56 32.32 -0.96
C ARG A 599 -9.30 33.00 -1.43
N VAL A 600 -8.92 32.79 -2.67
CA VAL A 600 -7.75 33.39 -3.29
C VAL A 600 -8.16 34.11 -4.55
N GLY A 601 -7.65 35.32 -4.74
CA GLY A 601 -7.90 36.09 -5.95
C GLY A 601 -9.20 36.90 -5.92
N GLN A 602 -9.96 36.82 -6.99
CA GLN A 602 -11.19 37.57 -7.18
C GLN A 602 -12.39 36.60 -7.36
N GLY A 603 -13.56 37.07 -6.98
CA GLY A 603 -14.80 36.39 -7.32
C GLY A 603 -15.02 36.33 -8.82
N ALA A 604 -15.79 35.33 -9.27
CA ALA A 604 -16.07 35.12 -10.69
C ALA A 604 -16.61 36.41 -11.37
N ARG A 605 -15.96 36.81 -12.43
CA ARG A 605 -16.41 37.92 -13.28
C ARG A 605 -17.71 37.54 -13.97
N SER A 606 -18.73 38.39 -13.86
CA SER A 606 -19.96 38.24 -14.60
C SER A 606 -20.28 39.52 -15.38
N TRP A 607 -21.19 39.38 -16.36
CA TRP A 607 -21.67 40.56 -17.13
C TRP A 607 -22.43 41.58 -16.26
N SER A 608 -23.01 41.10 -15.15
CA SER A 608 -23.88 41.93 -14.28
C SER A 608 -23.21 42.40 -12.99
N LYS A 609 -22.02 41.89 -12.64
CA LYS A 609 -21.31 42.26 -11.40
C LYS A 609 -19.80 42.42 -11.69
N ALA A 610 -19.22 43.46 -11.13
CA ALA A 610 -17.77 43.60 -11.12
C ALA A 610 -17.09 42.48 -10.34
N ALA A 611 -15.88 42.11 -10.71
CA ALA A 611 -15.09 41.18 -9.91
C ALA A 611 -14.83 41.82 -8.53
N HIS A 612 -14.98 41.02 -7.49
CA HIS A 612 -14.73 41.43 -6.10
C HIS A 612 -13.51 40.69 -5.56
N ALA A 613 -12.56 41.43 -5.04
CA ALA A 613 -11.41 40.85 -4.38
C ALA A 613 -11.80 40.16 -3.07
N ALA A 614 -11.30 38.96 -2.82
CA ALA A 614 -11.56 38.24 -1.58
C ALA A 614 -11.11 39.07 -0.36
N ASP A 615 -12.00 39.23 0.62
CA ASP A 615 -11.77 40.02 1.81
C ASP A 615 -12.17 39.34 3.12
N ALA A 616 -11.94 40.03 4.23
CA ALA A 616 -12.29 39.53 5.56
C ALA A 616 -13.80 39.30 5.74
N PHE A 617 -14.67 39.99 5.02
CA PHE A 617 -16.14 39.83 5.12
C PHE A 617 -16.60 38.58 4.37
N ASP A 618 -15.92 38.21 3.26
CA ASP A 618 -16.13 36.93 2.59
C ASP A 618 -15.80 35.77 3.55
N ALA A 619 -14.61 35.82 4.18
CA ALA A 619 -14.20 34.81 5.15
C ALA A 619 -15.15 34.73 6.36
N LYS A 620 -15.63 35.87 6.83
CA LYS A 620 -16.64 35.94 7.90
C LYS A 620 -17.95 35.26 7.49
N ALA A 621 -18.43 35.54 6.28
CA ALA A 621 -19.68 34.96 5.77
C ALA A 621 -19.58 33.43 5.60
N ASP A 622 -18.44 32.95 5.13
CA ASP A 622 -18.17 31.51 4.99
C ASP A 622 -18.08 30.82 6.36
N MET A 623 -17.36 31.42 7.27
CA MET A 623 -17.21 30.92 8.65
C MET A 623 -18.57 30.87 9.38
N LEU A 624 -19.41 31.90 9.25
CA LEU A 624 -20.75 31.92 9.83
C LEU A 624 -21.65 30.82 9.23
N ALA A 625 -21.57 30.61 7.91
CA ALA A 625 -22.28 29.52 7.25
C ALA A 625 -21.84 28.14 7.75
N VAL A 626 -20.55 27.95 8.02
CA VAL A 626 -20.01 26.71 8.64
C VAL A 626 -20.59 26.51 10.04
N LEU A 627 -20.55 27.54 10.87
CA LEU A 627 -21.08 27.46 12.24
C LEU A 627 -22.59 27.22 12.26
N GLU A 628 -23.33 27.87 11.40
CA GLU A 628 -24.78 27.68 11.26
C GLU A 628 -25.12 26.24 10.82
N ALA A 629 -24.38 25.73 9.82
CA ALA A 629 -24.54 24.34 9.36
C ALA A 629 -24.18 23.31 10.46
N ALA A 630 -23.15 23.61 11.25
CA ALA A 630 -22.70 22.74 12.34
C ALA A 630 -23.64 22.74 13.55
N MET A 631 -24.26 23.87 13.84
CA MET A 631 -25.17 24.08 14.99
C MET A 631 -26.62 23.82 14.65
N GLY A 632 -27.01 23.98 13.39
CA GLY A 632 -28.40 23.98 12.94
C GLY A 632 -29.18 25.25 13.33
N ALA A 633 -28.50 26.32 13.73
CA ALA A 633 -29.07 27.61 14.09
C ALA A 633 -28.06 28.73 13.79
N ALA A 634 -28.57 29.94 13.53
CA ALA A 634 -27.72 31.10 13.29
C ALA A 634 -26.84 31.41 14.51
N MET A 635 -25.60 31.81 14.24
CA MET A 635 -24.64 32.20 15.27
C MET A 635 -24.85 33.65 15.63
N THR A 636 -25.06 33.91 16.91
CA THR A 636 -25.27 35.26 17.48
C THR A 636 -24.12 35.74 18.37
N ALA A 637 -23.04 34.97 18.45
CA ALA A 637 -21.89 35.36 19.27
C ALA A 637 -21.17 36.59 18.67
N PRO A 638 -20.70 37.52 19.52
CA PRO A 638 -20.00 38.72 19.05
C PRO A 638 -18.63 38.39 18.47
N VAL A 639 -18.28 39.13 17.44
CA VAL A 639 -16.91 39.13 16.90
C VAL A 639 -16.01 39.94 17.83
N LYS A 640 -14.82 39.39 18.13
CA LYS A 640 -13.82 40.00 18.97
C LYS A 640 -12.48 40.09 18.20
N PRO A 641 -11.63 41.08 18.53
CA PRO A 641 -10.25 41.01 18.09
C PRO A 641 -9.52 39.83 18.76
N GLY A 642 -8.40 39.38 18.18
CA GLY A 642 -7.60 38.30 18.79
C GLY A 642 -7.47 37.04 17.94
N ALA A 643 -7.59 37.16 16.63
CA ALA A 643 -7.18 36.09 15.72
C ALA A 643 -5.67 35.80 15.85
N PRO A 644 -5.20 34.58 15.57
CA PRO A 644 -3.79 34.21 15.62
C PRO A 644 -2.91 35.03 14.65
N GLY A 645 -1.59 35.06 14.88
CA GLY A 645 -0.64 35.91 14.18
C GLY A 645 -0.48 35.64 12.67
N TRP A 646 -1.02 34.52 12.17
CA TRP A 646 -1.07 34.24 10.72
C TRP A 646 -2.23 34.96 10.00
N TYR A 647 -3.10 35.61 10.74
CA TYR A 647 -4.12 36.52 10.20
C TYR A 647 -3.63 37.95 10.23
N HIS A 648 -4.16 38.78 9.34
CA HIS A 648 -3.90 40.21 9.31
C HIS A 648 -4.45 40.88 10.60
N PRO A 649 -3.64 41.67 11.34
CA PRO A 649 -4.04 42.16 12.66
C PRO A 649 -5.27 43.07 12.66
N GLY A 650 -5.47 43.87 11.60
CA GLY A 650 -6.61 44.80 11.46
C GLY A 650 -7.77 44.30 10.62
N ARG A 651 -7.63 43.14 9.93
CA ARG A 651 -8.65 42.59 9.03
C ARG A 651 -8.95 41.14 9.36
N SER A 652 -9.15 40.89 10.66
CA SER A 652 -9.47 39.55 11.17
C SER A 652 -10.30 39.61 12.43
N GLY A 653 -10.89 38.50 12.78
CA GLY A 653 -11.70 38.39 13.98
C GLY A 653 -11.79 36.99 14.56
N LEU A 654 -12.23 36.93 15.78
CA LEU A 654 -12.46 35.72 16.58
C LEU A 654 -13.92 35.64 16.99
N LEU A 655 -14.55 34.48 16.85
CA LEU A 655 -15.76 34.12 17.55
C LEU A 655 -15.44 33.15 18.70
N ALA A 656 -15.96 33.41 19.91
CA ALA A 656 -15.70 32.60 21.08
C ALA A 656 -16.95 32.41 21.95
N LEU A 657 -17.04 31.29 22.62
CA LEU A 657 -17.97 31.02 23.72
C LEU A 657 -17.20 31.08 25.04
N GLY A 658 -17.37 32.18 25.75
CA GLY A 658 -16.54 32.46 26.92
C GLY A 658 -15.05 32.54 26.53
N PRO A 659 -14.17 31.80 27.18
CA PRO A 659 -12.74 31.77 26.85
C PRO A 659 -12.40 30.86 25.68
N LYS A 660 -13.33 30.01 25.21
CA LYS A 660 -13.07 28.99 24.20
C LYS A 660 -13.31 29.54 22.79
N PRO A 661 -12.31 29.60 21.91
CA PRO A 661 -12.46 29.98 20.52
C PRO A 661 -13.34 28.96 19.78
N LEU A 662 -14.27 29.44 18.99
CA LEU A 662 -15.07 28.63 18.07
C LEU A 662 -14.56 28.71 16.65
N ALA A 663 -14.16 29.92 16.22
CA ALA A 663 -13.68 30.14 14.87
C ALA A 663 -12.85 31.42 14.76
N TYR A 664 -11.95 31.41 13.80
CA TYR A 664 -11.18 32.57 13.34
C TYR A 664 -11.52 32.86 11.89
N PHE A 665 -11.44 34.11 11.47
CA PHE A 665 -11.60 34.50 10.07
C PHE A 665 -10.82 35.78 9.79
N GLY A 666 -10.49 36.02 8.53
CA GLY A 666 -9.84 37.28 8.10
C GLY A 666 -9.00 37.08 6.87
N GLU A 667 -8.25 38.12 6.55
CA GLU A 667 -7.20 38.04 5.53
C GLU A 667 -5.95 37.40 6.13
N ILE A 668 -5.16 36.76 5.27
CA ILE A 668 -3.84 36.21 5.65
C ILE A 668 -2.89 37.36 6.01
N HIS A 669 -1.95 37.12 6.91
CA HIS A 669 -0.88 38.06 7.18
C HIS A 669 0.02 38.25 5.93
N PRO A 670 0.31 39.47 5.45
CA PRO A 670 1.04 39.70 4.20
C PRO A 670 2.39 38.98 4.12
N ALA A 671 3.10 38.82 5.24
CA ALA A 671 4.37 38.09 5.28
C ALA A 671 4.25 36.64 4.83
N LEU A 672 3.11 36.00 5.07
CA LEU A 672 2.89 34.60 4.71
C LEU A 672 2.61 34.40 3.21
N LEU A 673 2.15 35.42 2.50
CA LEU A 673 1.95 35.32 1.05
C LEU A 673 3.27 34.99 0.32
N ALA A 674 4.37 35.59 0.76
CA ALA A 674 5.69 35.33 0.19
C ALA A 674 6.19 33.90 0.52
N GLU A 675 5.96 33.47 1.76
CA GLU A 675 6.36 32.11 2.21
C GLU A 675 5.68 30.98 1.42
N PHE A 676 4.43 31.22 0.99
CA PHE A 676 3.67 30.25 0.17
C PHE A 676 3.70 30.56 -1.34
N ASP A 677 4.47 31.52 -1.78
CA ASP A 677 4.50 32.00 -3.19
C ASP A 677 3.08 32.24 -3.76
N LEU A 678 2.22 32.90 -2.96
CA LEU A 678 0.85 33.20 -3.33
C LEU A 678 0.72 34.67 -3.79
N LYS A 679 -0.04 34.89 -4.85
CA LYS A 679 -0.37 36.18 -5.41
C LYS A 679 -1.82 36.55 -5.18
N GLY A 680 -2.06 37.84 -4.92
CA GLY A 680 -3.37 38.43 -4.77
C GLY A 680 -3.92 38.34 -3.35
N PRO A 681 -5.16 38.82 -3.12
CA PRO A 681 -5.81 38.73 -1.82
C PRO A 681 -6.11 37.30 -1.46
N VAL A 682 -5.91 36.97 -0.18
CA VAL A 682 -6.27 35.65 0.41
C VAL A 682 -7.05 35.92 1.67
N ALA A 683 -8.31 35.47 1.67
CA ALA A 683 -9.19 35.48 2.83
C ALA A 683 -9.42 34.06 3.31
N MET A 684 -9.41 33.81 4.62
CA MET A 684 -9.40 32.48 5.19
C MET A 684 -10.16 32.40 6.51
N PHE A 685 -10.60 31.20 6.84
CA PHE A 685 -11.25 30.92 8.13
C PHE A 685 -10.88 29.53 8.66
N GLU A 686 -11.03 29.37 9.97
CA GLU A 686 -10.91 28.11 10.71
C GLU A 686 -12.05 28.01 11.70
N ALA A 687 -12.81 26.91 11.69
CA ALA A 687 -13.90 26.65 12.64
C ALA A 687 -13.65 25.32 13.37
N MET A 688 -13.50 25.38 14.69
CA MET A 688 -13.20 24.26 15.57
C MET A 688 -14.48 23.46 15.88
N LEU A 689 -14.79 22.45 15.04
CA LEU A 689 -16.05 21.72 15.11
C LEU A 689 -16.26 21.01 16.44
N ASP A 690 -15.17 20.51 17.07
CA ASP A 690 -15.23 19.85 18.36
C ASP A 690 -15.45 20.84 19.52
N SER A 691 -15.25 22.14 19.28
CA SER A 691 -15.53 23.18 20.27
C SER A 691 -17.00 23.62 20.29
N ILE A 692 -17.78 23.23 19.29
CA ILE A 692 -19.18 23.57 19.18
C ILE A 692 -20.00 22.72 20.16
N PRO A 693 -20.74 23.30 21.11
CA PRO A 693 -21.53 22.53 22.04
C PRO A 693 -22.64 21.76 21.33
N GLU A 694 -23.01 20.60 21.88
CA GLU A 694 -24.20 19.90 21.42
C GLU A 694 -25.47 20.66 21.81
N ALA A 695 -26.35 20.88 20.84
CA ALA A 695 -27.61 21.53 21.12
C ALA A 695 -28.46 20.66 22.07
N LYS A 696 -28.72 21.15 23.26
CA LYS A 696 -29.68 20.53 24.19
C LYS A 696 -31.08 20.83 23.69
N ALA A 697 -31.52 20.11 22.69
CA ALA A 697 -32.89 20.26 22.17
C ALA A 697 -33.88 19.77 23.24
N LYS A 698 -34.64 20.67 23.82
CA LYS A 698 -35.78 20.35 24.72
C LYS A 698 -36.95 19.77 23.92
N SER A 699 -37.02 20.01 22.61
CA SER A 699 -38.04 19.51 21.70
C SER A 699 -37.47 19.42 20.29
N LYS A 700 -37.94 18.43 19.50
CA LYS A 700 -37.66 18.33 18.05
C LYS A 700 -38.61 19.18 17.21
N ALA A 701 -39.65 19.71 17.81
CA ALA A 701 -40.63 20.56 17.14
C ALA A 701 -40.09 21.99 17.01
N ARG A 702 -40.19 22.57 15.83
CA ARG A 702 -40.01 24.00 15.63
C ARG A 702 -41.24 24.73 16.12
N SER A 703 -41.08 25.93 16.65
CA SER A 703 -42.22 26.80 16.98
C SER A 703 -43.03 27.06 15.71
N PRO A 704 -44.33 27.06 15.77
CA PRO A 704 -45.16 27.46 14.64
C PRO A 704 -44.77 28.86 14.14
N PHE A 705 -44.74 29.03 12.85
CA PHE A 705 -44.54 30.34 12.25
C PHE A 705 -45.83 31.16 12.46
N ALA A 706 -45.71 32.29 13.14
CA ALA A 706 -46.81 33.18 13.47
C ALA A 706 -46.45 34.59 12.95
N PRO A 707 -46.76 34.89 11.67
CA PRO A 707 -46.50 36.21 11.12
C PRO A 707 -47.38 37.24 11.81
N SER A 708 -46.81 38.39 12.08
CA SER A 708 -47.61 39.52 12.57
C SER A 708 -48.58 40.01 11.45
N PRO A 709 -49.86 40.26 11.76
CA PRO A 709 -50.80 40.83 10.80
C PRO A 709 -50.60 42.34 10.59
N TYR A 710 -49.71 42.97 11.35
CA TYR A 710 -49.49 44.41 11.32
C TYR A 710 -48.33 44.82 10.43
N PRO A 711 -48.41 45.99 9.73
CA PRO A 711 -47.33 46.44 8.86
C PRO A 711 -46.07 46.79 9.69
N ALA A 712 -44.90 46.36 9.17
CA ALA A 712 -43.63 46.75 9.74
C ALA A 712 -43.26 48.19 9.37
N VAL A 713 -42.46 48.82 10.20
CA VAL A 713 -41.96 50.16 9.99
C VAL A 713 -40.43 50.14 9.97
N GLU A 714 -39.82 50.78 8.99
CA GLU A 714 -38.36 50.92 8.92
C GLU A 714 -37.93 52.34 9.26
N ARG A 715 -36.83 52.47 10.02
CA ARG A 715 -36.22 53.75 10.42
C ARG A 715 -34.72 53.65 10.35
N ASP A 716 -34.09 54.63 9.76
CA ASP A 716 -32.64 54.73 9.63
C ASP A 716 -32.10 55.68 10.70
N PHE A 717 -30.96 55.27 11.27
CA PHE A 717 -30.24 56.06 12.23
C PHE A 717 -28.75 56.10 11.84
N ALA A 718 -28.12 57.26 11.93
CA ALA A 718 -26.71 57.40 11.74
C ALA A 718 -26.09 57.96 13.03
N PHE A 719 -25.13 57.23 13.61
CA PHE A 719 -24.46 57.61 14.84
C PHE A 719 -23.01 57.96 14.57
N VAL A 720 -22.59 59.13 14.99
CA VAL A 720 -21.17 59.54 14.94
C VAL A 720 -20.51 59.08 16.25
N VAL A 721 -19.62 58.10 16.13
CA VAL A 721 -18.93 57.42 17.26
C VAL A 721 -17.42 57.53 17.10
N GLY A 722 -16.64 57.24 18.14
CA GLY A 722 -15.19 57.11 18.04
C GLY A 722 -14.78 56.08 17.01
N ALA A 723 -13.66 56.31 16.32
CA ALA A 723 -13.14 55.37 15.31
C ALA A 723 -12.89 53.97 15.87
N ASP A 724 -12.54 53.88 17.16
CA ASP A 724 -12.28 52.66 17.91
C ASP A 724 -13.54 51.90 18.37
N VAL A 725 -14.71 52.57 18.34
CA VAL A 725 -15.97 51.95 18.77
C VAL A 725 -16.40 50.89 17.73
N PRO A 726 -16.55 49.62 18.11
CA PRO A 726 -17.04 48.57 17.21
C PRO A 726 -18.50 48.86 16.78
N ALA A 727 -18.82 48.68 15.51
CA ALA A 727 -20.20 48.81 15.04
C ALA A 727 -21.15 47.89 15.80
N GLU A 728 -20.69 46.75 16.28
CA GLU A 728 -21.45 45.81 17.09
C GLU A 728 -21.98 46.41 18.39
N GLU A 729 -21.26 47.35 19.01
CA GLU A 729 -21.72 48.02 20.20
C GLU A 729 -22.94 48.90 19.91
N VAL A 730 -22.94 49.58 18.75
CA VAL A 730 -24.11 50.30 18.27
C VAL A 730 -25.28 49.36 18.05
N LEU A 731 -25.07 48.27 17.31
CA LEU A 731 -26.11 47.28 17.03
C LEU A 731 -26.70 46.66 18.30
N LYS A 732 -25.88 46.32 19.28
CA LYS A 732 -26.32 45.78 20.59
C LYS A 732 -27.14 46.82 21.38
N ALA A 733 -26.70 48.06 21.41
CA ALA A 733 -27.39 49.11 22.09
C ALA A 733 -28.77 49.37 21.47
N VAL A 734 -28.85 49.45 20.16
CA VAL A 734 -30.10 49.62 19.39
C VAL A 734 -31.03 48.40 19.66
N HIS A 735 -30.54 47.18 19.54
CA HIS A 735 -31.36 46.01 19.80
C HIS A 735 -31.88 45.95 21.25
N GLY A 736 -31.03 46.39 22.19
CA GLY A 736 -31.35 46.38 23.62
C GLY A 736 -32.40 47.42 24.01
N ALA A 737 -32.62 48.47 23.16
CA ALA A 737 -33.52 49.56 23.45
C ALA A 737 -35.02 49.15 23.44
N GLU A 738 -35.40 48.25 22.51
CA GLU A 738 -36.78 47.79 22.37
C GLU A 738 -36.85 46.36 21.79
N ARG A 739 -36.55 45.39 22.61
CA ARG A 739 -36.38 43.99 22.19
C ARG A 739 -37.66 43.36 21.61
N ASP A 740 -38.79 43.78 22.01
CA ASP A 740 -40.06 43.15 21.68
C ASP A 740 -40.57 43.58 20.30
N GLN A 741 -40.19 44.73 19.83
CA GLN A 741 -40.65 45.30 18.57
C GLN A 741 -39.55 45.40 17.50
N ILE A 742 -38.28 45.38 17.84
CA ILE A 742 -37.21 45.38 16.86
C ILE A 742 -37.05 43.95 16.32
N GLU A 743 -37.44 43.76 15.07
CA GLU A 743 -37.32 42.48 14.35
C GLU A 743 -35.92 42.29 13.77
N ARG A 744 -35.37 43.37 13.18
CA ARG A 744 -34.08 43.31 12.45
C ARG A 744 -33.36 44.67 12.52
N ILE A 745 -32.08 44.59 12.53
CA ILE A 745 -31.17 45.76 12.44
C ILE A 745 -30.12 45.43 11.40
N ASP A 746 -30.01 46.27 10.39
CA ASP A 746 -29.01 46.14 9.32
C ASP A 746 -28.02 47.30 9.39
N LEU A 747 -26.75 47.00 9.45
CA LEU A 747 -25.69 47.98 9.23
C LEU A 747 -25.52 48.16 7.72
N PHE A 748 -25.81 49.36 7.19
CA PHE A 748 -25.77 49.54 5.75
C PHE A 748 -24.68 50.57 5.31
N ASP A 749 -24.15 51.39 6.25
CA ASP A 749 -23.04 52.25 5.93
C ASP A 749 -22.11 52.49 7.14
N VAL A 750 -20.79 52.59 6.88
CA VAL A 750 -19.77 53.06 7.81
C VAL A 750 -18.94 54.09 7.07
N TYR A 751 -19.09 55.35 7.41
CA TYR A 751 -18.51 56.44 6.68
C TYR A 751 -17.47 57.21 7.54
N GLU A 752 -16.30 57.42 6.97
CA GLU A 752 -15.25 58.30 7.48
C GLU A 752 -14.92 59.30 6.40
N GLY A 753 -14.97 60.58 6.71
CA GLY A 753 -14.67 61.60 5.73
C GLY A 753 -15.36 62.92 5.98
N LYS A 754 -15.59 63.71 4.92
CA LYS A 754 -16.13 65.07 5.02
C LYS A 754 -17.48 65.08 5.74
N GLY A 755 -17.59 65.89 6.81
CA GLY A 755 -18.80 66.00 7.64
C GLY A 755 -18.83 65.08 8.87
N VAL A 756 -17.76 64.26 9.08
CA VAL A 756 -17.51 63.52 10.30
C VAL A 756 -16.22 64.05 10.95
N PRO A 757 -16.19 64.36 12.26
CA PRO A 757 -15.02 64.85 12.95
C PRO A 757 -13.83 63.87 12.85
N GLU A 758 -12.63 64.41 12.83
CA GLU A 758 -11.39 63.60 12.83
C GLU A 758 -11.35 62.66 14.04
N GLY A 759 -10.95 61.39 13.86
CA GLY A 759 -10.95 60.34 14.88
C GLY A 759 -12.33 59.75 15.18
N LYS A 760 -13.35 60.13 14.37
CA LYS A 760 -14.70 59.57 14.48
C LYS A 760 -15.16 58.94 13.17
N LYS A 761 -16.16 58.05 13.25
CA LYS A 761 -16.86 57.47 12.11
C LYS A 761 -18.39 57.56 12.29
N SER A 762 -19.08 57.62 11.19
CA SER A 762 -20.57 57.56 11.17
C SER A 762 -20.97 56.09 10.90
N VAL A 763 -21.73 55.49 11.80
CA VAL A 763 -22.29 54.14 11.69
C VAL A 763 -23.79 54.29 11.42
N ALA A 764 -24.24 53.89 10.22
CA ALA A 764 -25.62 53.99 9.80
C ALA A 764 -26.33 52.64 9.85
N VAL A 765 -27.44 52.58 10.55
CA VAL A 765 -28.23 51.36 10.76
C VAL A 765 -29.69 51.55 10.36
N SER A 766 -30.26 50.57 9.71
CA SER A 766 -31.70 50.47 9.44
C SER A 766 -32.32 49.54 10.45
N VAL A 767 -33.37 50.02 11.12
CA VAL A 767 -34.09 49.31 12.17
C VAL A 767 -35.49 49.01 11.70
N ARG A 768 -35.80 47.71 11.61
CA ARG A 768 -37.15 47.24 11.27
C ARG A 768 -37.92 46.92 12.55
N LEU A 769 -38.99 47.70 12.77
CA LEU A 769 -39.94 47.53 13.86
C LEU A 769 -41.09 46.65 13.38
N GLN A 770 -41.39 45.54 14.07
CA GLN A 770 -42.52 44.68 13.80
C GLN A 770 -43.47 44.65 14.97
N PRO A 771 -44.59 45.41 14.92
CA PRO A 771 -45.56 45.41 15.97
C PRO A 771 -46.27 44.06 16.09
N LYS A 772 -46.64 43.64 17.30
CA LYS A 772 -47.24 42.34 17.57
C LYS A 772 -48.73 42.42 17.86
N ASP A 773 -49.18 43.52 18.50
CA ASP A 773 -50.53 43.64 19.08
C ASP A 773 -51.39 44.65 18.35
N LYS A 774 -50.82 45.69 17.77
CA LYS A 774 -51.51 46.75 17.02
C LYS A 774 -50.62 47.50 16.08
N THR A 775 -51.15 48.22 15.12
CA THR A 775 -50.36 49.14 14.29
C THR A 775 -49.79 50.27 15.15
N LEU A 776 -48.45 50.52 14.95
CA LEU A 776 -47.81 51.65 15.65
C LEU A 776 -48.31 53.00 15.14
N THR A 777 -48.60 53.93 16.04
CA THR A 777 -48.82 55.34 15.73
C THR A 777 -47.50 56.09 15.59
N ASP A 778 -47.54 57.26 14.92
CA ASP A 778 -46.33 58.08 14.75
C ASP A 778 -45.70 58.43 16.08
N ALA A 779 -46.52 58.74 17.12
CA ALA A 779 -46.04 59.08 18.47
C ALA A 779 -45.30 57.87 19.13
N GLU A 780 -45.79 56.66 18.91
CA GLU A 780 -45.15 55.44 19.41
C GLU A 780 -43.82 55.14 18.67
N ILE A 781 -43.77 55.36 17.37
CA ILE A 781 -42.58 55.23 16.54
C ILE A 781 -41.48 56.21 17.02
N GLU A 782 -41.86 57.48 17.24
CA GLU A 782 -40.96 58.53 17.74
C GLU A 782 -40.48 58.22 19.17
N ALA A 783 -41.33 57.67 20.02
CA ALA A 783 -40.91 57.25 21.36
C ALA A 783 -39.88 56.10 21.30
N ILE A 784 -40.05 55.15 20.38
CA ILE A 784 -39.10 54.08 20.19
C ILE A 784 -37.80 54.61 19.60
N ALA A 785 -37.86 55.51 18.60
CA ALA A 785 -36.71 56.18 18.02
C ALA A 785 -35.88 56.90 19.07
N THR A 786 -36.56 57.63 19.96
CA THR A 786 -35.92 58.34 21.09
C THR A 786 -35.19 57.37 22.03
N LYS A 787 -35.80 56.20 22.36
CA LYS A 787 -35.17 55.17 23.17
C LYS A 787 -33.91 54.63 22.49
N ILE A 788 -34.01 54.34 21.20
CA ILE A 788 -32.89 53.81 20.37
C ILE A 788 -31.72 54.81 20.40
N VAL A 789 -32.02 56.05 20.10
CA VAL A 789 -30.97 57.12 20.10
C VAL A 789 -30.36 57.26 21.49
N ALA A 790 -31.15 57.33 22.55
CA ALA A 790 -30.62 57.42 23.91
C ALA A 790 -29.75 56.19 24.30
N ALA A 791 -30.18 54.99 23.95
CA ALA A 791 -29.44 53.78 24.24
C ALA A 791 -28.09 53.71 23.49
N ALA A 792 -28.06 54.08 22.20
CA ALA A 792 -26.88 54.10 21.39
C ALA A 792 -25.88 55.15 21.90
N ILE A 793 -26.32 56.37 22.20
CA ILE A 793 -25.51 57.45 22.77
C ILE A 793 -24.91 57.01 24.12
N LYS A 794 -25.74 56.46 25.00
CA LYS A 794 -25.28 55.99 26.32
C LYS A 794 -24.21 54.89 26.21
N ALA A 795 -24.35 53.95 25.28
CA ALA A 795 -23.43 52.84 25.14
C ALA A 795 -22.11 53.23 24.47
N THR A 796 -22.14 54.15 23.49
CA THR A 796 -20.98 54.42 22.62
C THR A 796 -20.36 55.78 22.86
N GLY A 797 -20.98 56.67 23.67
CA GLY A 797 -20.54 58.05 23.82
C GLY A 797 -20.70 58.89 22.55
N GLY A 798 -21.37 58.37 21.54
CA GLY A 798 -21.57 58.99 20.25
C GLY A 798 -22.70 60.03 20.22
N THR A 799 -23.01 60.59 19.05
CA THR A 799 -24.08 61.50 18.79
C THR A 799 -24.89 61.10 17.57
N LEU A 800 -26.18 61.40 17.53
CA LEU A 800 -26.95 61.22 16.30
C LEU A 800 -26.45 62.18 15.24
N ARG A 801 -26.23 61.74 14.04
CA ARG A 801 -25.93 62.56 12.88
C ARG A 801 -27.24 63.07 12.30
N THR A 802 -27.39 64.34 12.30
CA THR A 802 -28.55 65.03 11.71
C THR A 802 -28.32 65.42 10.28
#